data_9659bb46387dcf1c22cfd5996d015017
#
_entry.id   9659bb46387dcf1c22cfd5996d015017
#
_cell.length_a   1.000
_cell.length_b   1.000
_cell.length_c   1.000
_cell.angle_alpha   90.00
_cell.angle_beta   90.00
_cell.angle_gamma   90.00
#
_symmetry.space_group_name_H-M   'P 1'
#
loop_
_entity.id
_entity.type
_entity.pdbx_description
1 polymer ?
#
loop_
_entity_poly.entity_id
_entity_poly.type
_entity_poly.pdbx_seq_one_letter_code
_entity_poly.pdbx_strand_id
1 'polypeptide(L)'
;MRKNGSVTVFICLIFVCISALICGLLESARTSGARFYLQVAGDSAIDSVFSRYHRKLWENYRIFGLESYSDENVKDMMLLYMDPYIKNSGMYRIQNPHVNLNKKIYLNDNGGMYLEQEIVDYMGLGTFESIFDSSPDKLWKDIEDAKSMEKVTSDYGLSSREAIEVEKVLKRLSENISEQEKIRSEMKSSLGARNLTEIKKLCKNLKKVLKKVPDLIKKYEKKADKLSKKIGEIKYKNAESISKLSENNKAYIEGETEKFKDYADKDGERRLEVVALGGLSESMIREIEHLEGDIEILQERIAEASDDEEDEHSSEISEGWDNVSDDINSLTEMRMNFRHGISDEVKEDQLKQLKELISDGIFSLVIPENREVSNKSINRLALPSNAVTGGYTGRNLAERLLINEYIGTYFADFTDDIKTPLSYELEYILNGKDSDRENLENTVADLLAIREGLNYMHIISDADKMQRAGELAEVISGVICLPEITFLIKFLIIAVWALVESAIDIKCILSGGKVPIIKTKDDWKADLDTIFEVLENRALGNKDSERGINYEGYLKMLLYIEDPVKRNFRMMDIMQLDIGVSQNDFLMQNMIYGIDANISCGARRVFSEISYFSKEFAGLNSSYEMQVKVEKIY
;
A
#
# COMPACT_ATOMS: atom_id res chain seq x y z
N MET A 1 48.65 -58.53 -83.13
CA MET A 1 47.54 -58.57 -82.12
C MET A 1 47.97 -58.00 -80.77
N ARG A 2 47.95 -56.69 -80.63
CA ARG A 2 48.24 -55.99 -79.34
C ARG A 2 47.44 -54.69 -79.16
N LYS A 3 46.14 -54.71 -79.39
CA LYS A 3 45.27 -53.56 -79.20
C LYS A 3 44.05 -53.77 -78.25
N ASN A 4 43.84 -54.99 -77.84
CA ASN A 4 42.65 -55.27 -77.01
C ASN A 4 42.87 -55.07 -75.49
N GLY A 5 44.12 -55.00 -74.99
CA GLY A 5 44.37 -54.79 -73.55
C GLY A 5 44.14 -53.38 -73.07
N SER A 6 44.36 -52.37 -73.91
CA SER A 6 44.14 -50.95 -73.52
C SER A 6 42.66 -50.58 -73.36
N VAL A 7 41.76 -51.16 -74.17
CA VAL A 7 40.30 -50.95 -74.11
C VAL A 7 39.73 -51.59 -72.83
N THR A 8 40.20 -52.81 -72.48
CA THR A 8 39.81 -53.50 -71.28
C THR A 8 40.19 -52.75 -70.01
N VAL A 9 41.42 -52.23 -69.97
CA VAL A 9 41.90 -51.39 -68.86
C VAL A 9 41.11 -50.12 -68.76
N PHE A 10 40.81 -49.46 -69.90
CA PHE A 10 39.99 -48.26 -69.92
C PHE A 10 38.54 -48.50 -69.39
N ILE A 11 37.88 -49.60 -69.85
CA ILE A 11 36.56 -50.02 -69.38
C ILE A 11 36.61 -50.33 -67.88
N CYS A 12 37.61 -51.01 -67.36
CA CYS A 12 37.77 -51.31 -65.95
C CYS A 12 37.94 -50.02 -65.13
N LEU A 13 38.71 -49.05 -65.61
CA LEU A 13 38.87 -47.75 -64.95
C LEU A 13 37.57 -46.97 -64.89
N ILE A 14 36.78 -46.91 -66.00
CA ILE A 14 35.45 -46.29 -66.01
C ILE A 14 34.51 -46.98 -65.02
N PHE A 15 34.53 -48.32 -65.03
CA PHE A 15 33.70 -49.07 -64.08
C PHE A 15 34.07 -48.79 -62.62
N VAL A 16 35.31 -48.68 -62.28
CA VAL A 16 35.80 -48.31 -60.95
C VAL A 16 35.35 -46.87 -60.57
N CYS A 17 35.48 -45.91 -61.52
CA CYS A 17 35.06 -44.55 -61.30
C CYS A 17 33.54 -44.46 -61.09
N ILE A 18 32.75 -45.14 -61.92
CA ILE A 18 31.31 -45.19 -61.78
C ILE A 18 30.91 -45.87 -60.46
N SER A 19 31.52 -46.98 -60.10
CA SER A 19 31.26 -47.65 -58.82
C SER A 19 31.63 -46.81 -57.62
N ALA A 20 32.75 -46.08 -57.67
CA ALA A 20 33.15 -45.14 -56.62
C ALA A 20 32.17 -43.99 -56.49
N LEU A 21 31.65 -43.46 -57.62
CA LEU A 21 30.61 -42.43 -57.60
C LEU A 21 29.33 -42.96 -56.98
N ILE A 22 28.85 -44.14 -57.38
CA ILE A 22 27.66 -44.77 -56.80
C ILE A 22 27.82 -45.02 -55.29
N CYS A 23 28.99 -45.55 -54.87
CA CYS A 23 29.29 -45.74 -53.44
C CYS A 23 29.29 -44.42 -52.67
N GLY A 24 29.86 -43.36 -53.26
CA GLY A 24 29.84 -42.02 -52.65
C GLY A 24 28.43 -41.43 -52.50
N LEU A 25 27.59 -41.59 -53.54
CA LEU A 25 26.18 -41.16 -53.49
C LEU A 25 25.37 -41.95 -52.45
N LEU A 26 25.57 -43.27 -52.41
CA LEU A 26 24.89 -44.12 -51.39
C LEU A 26 25.35 -43.78 -49.97
N GLU A 27 26.62 -43.52 -49.75
CA GLU A 27 27.12 -43.11 -48.43
C GLU A 27 26.60 -41.75 -48.05
N SER A 28 26.53 -40.78 -49.00
CA SER A 28 25.93 -39.46 -48.75
C SER A 28 24.45 -39.56 -48.38
N ALA A 29 23.66 -40.33 -49.14
CA ALA A 29 22.26 -40.58 -48.84
C ALA A 29 22.06 -41.25 -47.48
N ARG A 30 22.90 -42.25 -47.16
CA ARG A 30 22.90 -42.91 -45.85
C ARG A 30 23.25 -41.98 -44.70
N THR A 31 24.22 -41.10 -44.88
CA THR A 31 24.63 -40.12 -43.87
C THR A 31 23.52 -39.12 -43.61
N SER A 32 22.84 -38.64 -44.67
CA SER A 32 21.70 -37.74 -44.54
C SER A 32 20.51 -38.43 -43.83
N GLY A 33 20.23 -39.67 -44.19
CA GLY A 33 19.22 -40.50 -43.51
C GLY A 33 19.57 -40.79 -42.06
N ALA A 34 20.85 -41.03 -41.73
CA ALA A 34 21.30 -41.24 -40.36
C ALA A 34 21.14 -39.96 -39.49
N ARG A 35 21.41 -38.77 -40.04
CA ARG A 35 21.16 -37.49 -39.36
C ARG A 35 19.66 -37.29 -39.08
N PHE A 36 18.83 -37.53 -40.10
CA PHE A 36 17.38 -37.43 -39.93
C PHE A 36 16.88 -38.42 -38.86
N TYR A 37 17.34 -39.66 -38.89
CA TYR A 37 16.98 -40.66 -37.90
C TYR A 37 17.42 -40.27 -36.48
N LEU A 38 18.63 -39.69 -36.33
CA LEU A 38 19.14 -39.18 -35.07
C LEU A 38 18.32 -38.00 -34.58
N GLN A 39 17.88 -37.10 -35.50
CA GLN A 39 16.97 -36.00 -35.15
C GLN A 39 15.65 -36.52 -34.59
N VAL A 40 15.00 -37.46 -35.28
CA VAL A 40 13.73 -38.08 -34.83
C VAL A 40 13.91 -38.78 -33.47
N ALA A 41 15.03 -39.50 -33.29
CA ALA A 41 15.34 -40.15 -32.02
C ALA A 41 15.52 -39.12 -30.88
N GLY A 42 16.21 -38.01 -31.16
CA GLY A 42 16.41 -36.92 -30.22
C GLY A 42 15.10 -36.19 -29.85
N ASP A 43 14.31 -35.84 -30.86
CA ASP A 43 13.02 -35.18 -30.66
C ASP A 43 12.06 -36.07 -29.86
N SER A 44 12.00 -37.38 -30.19
CA SER A 44 11.19 -38.33 -29.42
C SER A 44 11.70 -38.52 -27.98
N ALA A 45 13.02 -38.48 -27.79
CA ALA A 45 13.59 -38.59 -26.44
C ALA A 45 13.27 -37.38 -25.59
N ILE A 46 13.42 -36.16 -26.12
CA ILE A 46 13.12 -34.94 -25.37
C ILE A 46 11.63 -34.84 -25.08
N ASP A 47 10.73 -35.20 -26.00
CA ASP A 47 9.31 -35.29 -25.79
C ASP A 47 8.96 -36.28 -24.65
N SER A 48 9.63 -37.42 -24.61
CA SER A 48 9.47 -38.41 -23.56
C SER A 48 9.96 -37.94 -22.19
N VAL A 49 11.03 -37.14 -22.15
CA VAL A 49 11.54 -36.50 -20.93
C VAL A 49 10.50 -35.49 -20.42
N PHE A 50 9.95 -34.63 -21.28
CA PHE A 50 8.96 -33.63 -20.91
C PHE A 50 7.61 -34.26 -20.50
N SER A 51 7.29 -35.47 -20.98
CA SER A 51 6.11 -36.21 -20.51
C SER A 51 6.18 -36.61 -19.02
N ARG A 52 7.38 -36.53 -18.39
CA ARG A 52 7.59 -36.76 -16.95
C ARG A 52 7.46 -35.50 -16.10
N TYR A 53 6.52 -34.61 -16.46
CA TYR A 53 6.25 -33.41 -15.69
C TYR A 53 5.92 -33.71 -14.22
N HIS A 54 6.12 -32.75 -13.35
CA HIS A 54 5.84 -32.87 -11.91
C HIS A 54 4.34 -32.94 -11.66
N ARG A 55 3.87 -34.13 -11.27
CA ARG A 55 2.44 -34.45 -11.24
C ARG A 55 1.63 -33.57 -10.29
N LYS A 56 2.15 -33.31 -9.06
CA LYS A 56 1.43 -32.48 -8.08
C LYS A 56 1.34 -31.02 -8.48
N LEU A 57 2.39 -30.47 -9.11
CA LEU A 57 2.37 -29.12 -9.63
C LEU A 57 1.26 -28.95 -10.67
N TRP A 58 1.08 -29.97 -11.53
CA TRP A 58 -0.02 -29.99 -12.48
C TRP A 58 -1.38 -30.21 -11.82
N GLU A 59 -1.51 -31.15 -10.90
CA GLU A 59 -2.79 -31.48 -10.27
C GLU A 59 -3.33 -30.31 -9.43
N ASN A 60 -2.46 -29.61 -8.68
CA ASN A 60 -2.88 -28.53 -7.80
C ASN A 60 -2.97 -27.18 -8.53
N TYR A 61 -2.04 -26.90 -9.44
CA TYR A 61 -1.85 -25.56 -10.01
C TYR A 61 -1.93 -25.48 -11.54
N ARG A 62 -2.08 -26.59 -12.25
CA ARG A 62 -2.12 -26.64 -13.73
C ARG A 62 -0.88 -26.06 -14.40
N ILE A 63 0.27 -26.17 -13.75
CA ILE A 63 1.55 -25.71 -14.24
C ILE A 63 2.41 -26.91 -14.62
N PHE A 64 2.94 -26.90 -15.84
CA PHE A 64 3.93 -27.89 -16.27
C PHE A 64 5.33 -27.48 -15.82
N GLY A 65 6.14 -28.45 -15.46
CA GLY A 65 7.53 -28.29 -15.12
C GLY A 65 8.19 -29.66 -14.94
N LEU A 66 9.39 -29.82 -15.44
CA LEU A 66 10.21 -31.02 -15.26
C LEU A 66 11.09 -30.84 -14.05
N GLU A 67 10.91 -31.64 -13.00
CA GLU A 67 11.79 -31.62 -11.84
C GLU A 67 13.16 -32.24 -12.16
N SER A 68 14.22 -31.49 -11.94
CA SER A 68 15.59 -32.01 -12.11
C SER A 68 16.59 -31.34 -11.16
N TYR A 69 17.32 -32.18 -10.47
CA TYR A 69 18.33 -31.78 -9.49
C TYR A 69 19.72 -31.60 -10.11
N SER A 70 19.99 -32.17 -11.28
CA SER A 70 21.30 -32.07 -11.95
C SER A 70 21.21 -32.23 -13.48
N ASP A 71 22.25 -31.76 -14.17
CA ASP A 71 22.40 -31.92 -15.64
C ASP A 71 22.51 -33.39 -16.03
N GLU A 72 23.20 -34.19 -15.22
CA GLU A 72 23.40 -35.63 -15.45
C GLU A 72 22.05 -36.34 -15.46
N ASN A 73 21.12 -36.01 -14.55
CA ASN A 73 19.80 -36.61 -14.50
C ASN A 73 19.03 -36.44 -15.83
N VAL A 74 19.05 -35.22 -16.40
CA VAL A 74 18.40 -34.93 -17.70
C VAL A 74 19.07 -35.68 -18.83
N LYS A 75 20.44 -35.69 -18.88
CA LYS A 75 21.20 -36.41 -19.89
C LYS A 75 20.90 -37.90 -19.85
N ASP A 76 20.90 -38.49 -18.66
CA ASP A 76 20.64 -39.93 -18.48
C ASP A 76 19.22 -40.29 -18.92
N MET A 77 18.21 -39.46 -18.59
CA MET A 77 16.83 -39.66 -19.08
C MET A 77 16.77 -39.58 -20.61
N MET A 78 17.43 -38.60 -21.26
CA MET A 78 17.47 -38.49 -22.72
C MET A 78 18.14 -39.73 -23.34
N LEU A 79 19.28 -40.14 -22.80
CA LEU A 79 19.97 -41.33 -23.28
C LEU A 79 19.14 -42.60 -23.12
N LEU A 80 18.43 -42.73 -21.99
CA LEU A 80 17.52 -43.86 -21.74
C LEU A 80 16.41 -43.94 -22.80
N TYR A 81 15.79 -42.83 -23.16
CA TYR A 81 14.74 -42.78 -24.18
C TYR A 81 15.29 -42.92 -25.62
N MET A 82 16.54 -42.54 -25.87
CA MET A 82 17.20 -42.75 -27.14
C MET A 82 17.68 -44.20 -27.36
N ASP A 83 17.94 -44.97 -26.30
CA ASP A 83 18.51 -46.33 -26.37
C ASP A 83 17.77 -47.27 -27.32
N PRO A 84 16.43 -47.34 -27.35
CA PRO A 84 15.69 -48.18 -28.31
C PRO A 84 15.94 -47.79 -29.77
N TYR A 85 16.11 -46.48 -30.07
CA TYR A 85 16.40 -46.00 -31.41
C TYR A 85 17.82 -46.33 -31.81
N ILE A 86 18.78 -46.17 -30.90
CA ILE A 86 20.21 -46.47 -31.16
C ILE A 86 20.39 -47.97 -31.42
N LYS A 87 19.82 -48.84 -30.59
CA LYS A 87 19.89 -50.30 -30.75
C LYS A 87 19.24 -50.78 -32.06
N ASN A 88 18.19 -50.12 -32.51
CA ASN A 88 17.49 -50.47 -33.73
C ASN A 88 17.88 -49.62 -34.95
N SER A 89 19.04 -48.92 -34.90
CA SER A 89 19.50 -48.04 -35.98
C SER A 89 19.80 -48.75 -37.31
N GLY A 90 19.86 -50.08 -37.33
CA GLY A 90 19.96 -50.92 -38.53
C GLY A 90 21.10 -50.51 -39.45
N MET A 91 20.77 -50.12 -40.69
CA MET A 91 21.75 -49.74 -41.72
C MET A 91 22.53 -48.47 -41.37
N TYR A 92 22.04 -47.64 -40.44
CA TYR A 92 22.72 -46.39 -40.05
C TYR A 92 23.91 -46.65 -39.12
N ARG A 93 23.89 -47.73 -38.33
CA ARG A 93 24.97 -48.13 -37.40
C ARG A 93 25.42 -47.02 -36.47
N ILE A 94 24.46 -46.35 -35.83
CA ILE A 94 24.69 -45.27 -34.86
C ILE A 94 25.23 -45.88 -33.56
N GLN A 95 26.26 -45.25 -32.98
CA GLN A 95 26.95 -45.70 -31.77
C GLN A 95 27.34 -44.54 -30.88
N ASN A 96 27.54 -44.81 -29.58
CA ASN A 96 28.06 -43.88 -28.58
C ASN A 96 27.31 -42.53 -28.59
N PRO A 97 26.01 -42.50 -28.26
CA PRO A 97 25.30 -41.26 -28.14
C PRO A 97 25.82 -40.46 -26.95
N HIS A 98 26.00 -39.17 -27.13
CA HIS A 98 26.33 -38.19 -26.10
C HIS A 98 25.34 -37.03 -26.16
N VAL A 99 24.81 -36.63 -25.00
CA VAL A 99 23.94 -35.48 -24.86
C VAL A 99 24.69 -34.36 -24.16
N ASN A 100 24.70 -33.19 -24.76
CA ASN A 100 25.25 -31.97 -24.17
C ASN A 100 24.13 -30.94 -24.04
N LEU A 101 23.81 -30.53 -22.80
CA LEU A 101 22.82 -29.49 -22.54
C LEU A 101 23.46 -28.14 -22.80
N ASN A 102 22.91 -27.37 -23.74
CA ASN A 102 23.36 -26.02 -24.06
C ASN A 102 22.72 -25.00 -23.12
N LYS A 103 21.41 -25.16 -22.86
CA LYS A 103 20.60 -24.24 -22.05
C LYS A 103 19.46 -24.98 -21.37
N LYS A 104 19.22 -24.63 -20.11
CA LYS A 104 17.99 -24.96 -19.39
C LYS A 104 17.26 -23.65 -19.09
N ILE A 105 15.97 -23.68 -19.18
CA ILE A 105 15.07 -22.57 -18.85
C ILE A 105 14.23 -23.04 -17.68
N TYR A 106 14.24 -22.26 -16.59
CA TYR A 106 13.47 -22.57 -15.39
C TYR A 106 12.22 -21.70 -15.30
N LEU A 107 11.20 -22.16 -14.58
CA LEU A 107 9.97 -21.40 -14.38
C LEU A 107 10.19 -20.04 -13.70
N ASN A 108 11.21 -19.94 -12.82
CA ASN A 108 11.57 -18.72 -12.12
C ASN A 108 12.52 -17.78 -12.90
N ASP A 109 12.98 -18.17 -14.08
CA ASP A 109 13.83 -17.32 -14.90
C ASP A 109 13.09 -16.06 -15.38
N ASN A 110 13.86 -14.99 -15.64
CA ASN A 110 13.35 -13.71 -16.12
C ASN A 110 12.18 -13.15 -15.29
N GLY A 111 12.28 -13.18 -13.96
CA GLY A 111 11.24 -12.64 -13.09
C GLY A 111 9.97 -13.48 -13.04
N GLY A 112 10.04 -14.77 -13.39
CA GLY A 112 8.88 -15.67 -13.42
C GLY A 112 8.03 -15.55 -14.68
N MET A 113 8.59 -14.99 -15.76
CA MET A 113 7.89 -14.82 -17.04
C MET A 113 7.36 -16.15 -17.61
N TYR A 114 8.09 -17.24 -17.39
CA TYR A 114 7.69 -18.56 -17.89
C TYR A 114 6.57 -19.19 -17.07
N LEU A 115 6.50 -18.91 -15.76
CA LEU A 115 5.34 -19.24 -14.95
C LEU A 115 4.08 -18.53 -15.46
N GLU A 116 4.19 -17.23 -15.75
CA GLU A 116 3.05 -16.50 -16.34
C GLU A 116 2.65 -17.01 -17.72
N GLN A 117 3.61 -17.51 -18.51
CA GLN A 117 3.31 -18.10 -19.82
C GLN A 117 2.42 -19.34 -19.65
N GLU A 118 2.78 -20.25 -18.76
CA GLU A 118 1.99 -21.44 -18.44
C GLU A 118 0.57 -21.05 -17.96
N ILE A 119 0.48 -20.05 -17.07
CA ILE A 119 -0.80 -19.56 -16.57
C ILE A 119 -1.66 -19.02 -17.72
N VAL A 120 -1.11 -18.18 -18.59
CA VAL A 120 -1.83 -17.57 -19.69
C VAL A 120 -2.27 -18.64 -20.71
N ASP A 121 -1.40 -19.59 -21.05
CA ASP A 121 -1.70 -20.67 -21.99
C ASP A 121 -2.80 -21.59 -21.45
N TYR A 122 -2.78 -21.88 -20.15
CA TYR A 122 -3.85 -22.66 -19.51
C TYR A 122 -5.17 -21.87 -19.46
N MET A 123 -5.13 -20.62 -18.99
CA MET A 123 -6.32 -19.79 -18.82
C MET A 123 -6.91 -19.32 -20.16
N GLY A 124 -6.08 -19.14 -21.18
CA GLY A 124 -6.50 -18.73 -22.52
C GLY A 124 -7.39 -19.75 -23.25
N LEU A 125 -7.48 -20.99 -22.74
CA LEU A 125 -8.38 -22.04 -23.26
C LEU A 125 -9.82 -21.92 -22.72
N GLY A 126 -10.06 -21.04 -21.71
CA GLY A 126 -11.36 -20.86 -21.07
C GLY A 126 -12.13 -19.64 -21.58
N THR A 127 -13.46 -19.66 -21.38
CA THR A 127 -14.31 -18.47 -21.56
C THR A 127 -14.43 -17.77 -20.22
N PHE A 128 -14.03 -16.47 -20.15
CA PHE A 128 -14.11 -15.67 -18.92
C PHE A 128 -15.30 -14.73 -18.97
N GLU A 129 -16.09 -14.72 -17.90
CA GLU A 129 -17.02 -13.63 -17.63
C GLU A 129 -16.22 -12.45 -17.05
N SER A 130 -16.36 -11.28 -17.65
CA SER A 130 -15.74 -10.05 -17.13
C SER A 130 -16.36 -9.71 -15.77
N ILE A 131 -15.57 -9.76 -14.69
CA ILE A 131 -16.00 -9.40 -13.33
C ILE A 131 -16.26 -7.87 -13.23
N PHE A 132 -15.76 -7.09 -14.17
CA PHE A 132 -15.83 -5.62 -14.12
C PHE A 132 -16.79 -5.08 -15.18
N ASP A 133 -17.81 -4.33 -14.74
CA ASP A 133 -18.74 -3.60 -15.60
C ASP A 133 -18.09 -2.42 -16.36
N SER A 134 -16.88 -2.02 -15.96
CA SER A 134 -16.13 -0.91 -16.56
C SER A 134 -14.82 -1.40 -17.19
N SER A 135 -14.32 -0.65 -18.16
CA SER A 135 -13.01 -0.96 -18.76
C SER A 135 -11.93 -0.96 -17.68
N PRO A 136 -11.03 -1.96 -17.64
CA PRO A 136 -9.99 -2.06 -16.62
C PRO A 136 -9.10 -0.82 -16.50
N ASP A 137 -8.82 -0.14 -17.62
CA ASP A 137 -8.02 1.10 -17.62
C ASP A 137 -8.71 2.26 -16.89
N LYS A 138 -10.04 2.34 -16.95
CA LYS A 138 -10.80 3.35 -16.22
C LYS A 138 -10.80 3.04 -14.72
N LEU A 139 -11.07 1.80 -14.38
CA LEU A 139 -11.02 1.34 -12.98
C LEU A 139 -9.66 1.60 -12.35
N TRP A 140 -8.60 1.34 -13.11
CA TRP A 140 -7.23 1.61 -12.69
C TRP A 140 -7.00 3.08 -12.32
N LYS A 141 -7.42 3.99 -13.19
CA LYS A 141 -7.33 5.43 -12.95
C LYS A 141 -8.13 5.85 -11.72
N ASP A 142 -9.33 5.30 -11.55
CA ASP A 142 -10.18 5.60 -10.38
C ASP A 142 -9.52 5.14 -9.06
N ILE A 143 -8.81 4.01 -9.06
CA ILE A 143 -8.06 3.51 -7.89
C ILE A 143 -6.82 4.38 -7.60
N GLU A 144 -6.07 4.76 -8.63
CA GLU A 144 -4.89 5.63 -8.48
C GLU A 144 -5.31 7.02 -7.98
N ASP A 145 -6.41 7.56 -8.51
CA ASP A 145 -7.03 8.81 -8.04
C ASP A 145 -7.46 8.68 -6.57
N ALA A 146 -8.10 7.57 -6.20
CA ALA A 146 -8.52 7.30 -4.83
C ALA A 146 -7.35 7.20 -3.84
N LYS A 147 -6.32 6.42 -4.14
CA LYS A 147 -5.11 6.34 -3.29
C LYS A 147 -4.41 7.69 -3.15
N SER A 148 -4.37 8.44 -4.23
CA SER A 148 -3.79 9.78 -4.23
C SER A 148 -4.63 10.76 -3.42
N MET A 149 -5.96 10.67 -3.51
CA MET A 149 -6.91 11.47 -2.73
C MET A 149 -6.79 11.17 -1.24
N GLU A 150 -6.81 9.88 -0.82
CA GLU A 150 -6.64 9.47 0.57
C GLU A 150 -5.36 10.05 1.17
N LYS A 151 -4.22 9.87 0.49
CA LYS A 151 -2.93 10.38 0.96
C LYS A 151 -2.93 11.88 1.17
N VAL A 152 -3.50 12.63 0.21
CA VAL A 152 -3.61 14.09 0.29
C VAL A 152 -4.55 14.49 1.42
N THR A 153 -5.75 13.90 1.50
CA THR A 153 -6.77 14.25 2.50
C THR A 153 -6.36 13.84 3.92
N SER A 154 -5.62 12.74 4.07
CA SER A 154 -5.05 12.33 5.35
C SER A 154 -4.06 13.37 5.89
N ASP A 155 -3.12 13.85 5.05
CA ASP A 155 -2.14 14.88 5.43
C ASP A 155 -2.81 16.23 5.75
N TYR A 156 -3.81 16.68 4.96
CA TYR A 156 -4.58 17.88 5.25
C TYR A 156 -5.46 17.72 6.50
N GLY A 157 -6.03 16.54 6.73
CA GLY A 157 -6.77 16.21 7.94
C GLY A 157 -5.91 16.34 9.21
N LEU A 158 -4.64 15.97 9.14
CA LEU A 158 -3.69 16.20 10.23
C LEU A 158 -3.42 17.69 10.45
N SER A 159 -3.40 18.52 9.41
CA SER A 159 -3.23 19.97 9.52
C SER A 159 -4.48 20.64 10.07
N SER A 160 -5.67 20.20 9.68
CA SER A 160 -6.92 20.65 10.29
C SER A 160 -6.93 20.42 11.81
N ARG A 161 -6.47 19.26 12.28
CA ARG A 161 -6.33 18.97 13.71
C ARG A 161 -5.37 19.94 14.43
N GLU A 162 -4.22 20.24 13.82
CA GLU A 162 -3.28 21.19 14.43
C GLU A 162 -3.87 22.62 14.46
N ALA A 163 -4.62 23.03 13.44
CA ALA A 163 -5.31 24.32 13.43
C ALA A 163 -6.38 24.40 14.54
N ILE A 164 -7.18 23.34 14.70
CA ILE A 164 -8.16 23.22 15.78
C ILE A 164 -7.49 23.31 17.16
N GLU A 165 -6.32 22.69 17.34
CA GLU A 165 -5.56 22.79 18.59
C GLU A 165 -5.04 24.23 18.87
N VAL A 166 -4.71 25.00 17.83
CA VAL A 166 -4.40 26.44 17.96
C VAL A 166 -5.65 27.19 18.46
N GLU A 167 -6.80 26.96 17.85
CA GLU A 167 -8.05 27.61 18.23
C GLU A 167 -8.50 27.30 19.67
N LYS A 168 -8.29 26.06 20.15
CA LYS A 168 -8.55 25.69 21.56
C LYS A 168 -7.70 26.52 22.53
N VAL A 169 -6.45 26.84 22.18
CA VAL A 169 -5.60 27.69 23.02
C VAL A 169 -6.09 29.15 22.98
N LEU A 170 -6.49 29.67 21.81
CA LEU A 170 -7.06 31.00 21.67
C LEU A 170 -8.38 31.14 22.46
N LYS A 171 -9.23 30.11 22.45
CA LYS A 171 -10.44 30.07 23.29
C LYS A 171 -10.10 30.19 24.78
N ARG A 172 -9.11 29.42 25.26
CA ARG A 172 -8.66 29.50 26.66
C ARG A 172 -8.08 30.86 27.03
N LEU A 173 -7.42 31.56 26.09
CA LEU A 173 -6.98 32.94 26.29
C LEU A 173 -8.18 33.88 26.42
N SER A 174 -9.18 33.75 25.55
CA SER A 174 -10.41 34.53 25.61
C SER A 174 -11.18 34.30 26.91
N GLU A 175 -11.34 33.05 27.35
CA GLU A 175 -11.97 32.70 28.63
C GLU A 175 -11.19 33.29 29.81
N ASN A 176 -9.86 33.28 29.76
CA ASN A 176 -9.02 33.88 30.79
C ASN A 176 -9.23 35.42 30.86
N ILE A 177 -9.32 36.10 29.72
CA ILE A 177 -9.60 37.54 29.64
C ILE A 177 -11.02 37.83 30.21
N SER A 178 -12.01 37.05 29.85
CA SER A 178 -13.38 37.22 30.40
C SER A 178 -13.44 37.00 31.92
N GLU A 179 -12.64 36.04 32.44
CA GLU A 179 -12.49 35.83 33.89
C GLU A 179 -11.87 37.06 34.58
N GLN A 180 -10.85 37.67 33.94
CA GLN A 180 -10.25 38.94 34.45
C GLN A 180 -11.27 40.07 34.49
N GLU A 181 -12.06 40.25 33.42
CA GLU A 181 -13.08 41.29 33.35
C GLU A 181 -14.13 41.13 34.47
N LYS A 182 -14.55 39.89 34.71
CA LYS A 182 -15.48 39.54 35.78
C LYS A 182 -14.91 39.91 37.16
N ILE A 183 -13.67 39.50 37.45
CA ILE A 183 -13.02 39.83 38.74
C ILE A 183 -12.86 41.33 38.91
N ARG A 184 -12.50 42.08 37.85
CA ARG A 184 -12.43 43.55 37.90
C ARG A 184 -13.76 44.19 38.17
N SER A 185 -14.87 43.69 37.59
CA SER A 185 -16.21 44.17 37.88
C SER A 185 -16.61 43.91 39.34
N GLU A 186 -16.24 42.75 39.90
CA GLU A 186 -16.43 42.41 41.30
C GLU A 186 -15.60 43.30 42.23
N MET A 187 -14.38 43.66 41.84
CA MET A 187 -13.53 44.61 42.57
C MET A 187 -14.18 46.00 42.62
N LYS A 188 -14.70 46.51 41.50
CA LYS A 188 -15.42 47.81 41.45
C LYS A 188 -16.69 47.79 42.34
N SER A 189 -17.42 46.68 42.37
CA SER A 189 -18.58 46.48 43.24
C SER A 189 -18.17 46.51 44.74
N SER A 190 -17.08 45.78 45.06
CA SER A 190 -16.53 45.71 46.42
C SER A 190 -15.96 47.04 46.90
N LEU A 191 -15.42 47.88 46.00
CA LEU A 191 -14.99 49.23 46.25
C LEU A 191 -16.17 50.11 46.66
N GLY A 192 -17.28 50.05 45.91
CA GLY A 192 -18.53 50.76 46.27
C GLY A 192 -19.09 50.36 47.64
N ALA A 193 -18.87 49.11 48.04
CA ALA A 193 -19.26 48.61 49.38
C ALA A 193 -18.19 48.84 50.47
N ARG A 194 -17.06 49.49 50.14
CA ARG A 194 -15.88 49.70 51.03
C ARG A 194 -15.40 48.44 51.73
N ASN A 195 -15.32 47.29 51.00
CA ASN A 195 -14.93 45.97 51.53
C ASN A 195 -13.49 45.63 51.15
N LEU A 196 -12.48 46.12 51.90
CA LEU A 196 -11.06 45.90 51.66
C LEU A 196 -10.67 44.44 51.69
N THR A 197 -11.29 43.63 52.56
CA THR A 197 -10.99 42.19 52.69
C THR A 197 -11.36 41.43 51.39
N GLU A 198 -12.51 41.74 50.80
CA GLU A 198 -12.92 41.14 49.56
C GLU A 198 -12.08 41.63 48.36
N ILE A 199 -11.74 42.96 48.32
CA ILE A 199 -10.84 43.52 47.30
C ILE A 199 -9.49 42.81 47.34
N LYS A 200 -8.87 42.63 48.51
CA LYS A 200 -7.58 41.93 48.69
C LYS A 200 -7.65 40.47 48.22
N LYS A 201 -8.76 39.79 48.47
CA LYS A 201 -8.98 38.44 47.97
C LYS A 201 -9.13 38.41 46.45
N LEU A 202 -9.84 39.38 45.85
CA LEU A 202 -10.03 39.50 44.41
C LEU A 202 -8.68 39.84 43.73
N CYS A 203 -7.79 40.66 44.31
CA CYS A 203 -6.42 40.90 43.84
C CYS A 203 -5.63 39.59 43.71
N LYS A 204 -5.69 38.74 44.75
CA LYS A 204 -5.03 37.42 44.72
C LYS A 204 -5.59 36.52 43.60
N ASN A 205 -6.90 36.53 43.43
CA ASN A 205 -7.54 35.78 42.37
C ASN A 205 -7.15 36.28 40.99
N LEU A 206 -7.14 37.58 40.76
CA LEU A 206 -6.77 38.22 39.52
C LEU A 206 -5.30 37.90 39.16
N LYS A 207 -4.39 38.03 40.13
CA LYS A 207 -2.98 37.62 39.94
C LYS A 207 -2.83 36.13 39.55
N LYS A 208 -3.63 35.23 40.13
CA LYS A 208 -3.62 33.82 39.78
C LYS A 208 -4.09 33.56 38.34
N VAL A 209 -5.11 34.31 37.88
CA VAL A 209 -5.58 34.23 36.49
C VAL A 209 -4.57 34.79 35.53
N LEU A 210 -3.96 35.96 35.81
CA LEU A 210 -2.93 36.59 35.00
C LEU A 210 -1.66 35.72 34.83
N LYS A 211 -1.20 35.05 35.90
CA LYS A 211 -0.05 34.14 35.84
C LYS A 211 -0.20 32.97 34.87
N LYS A 212 -1.41 32.65 34.43
CA LYS A 212 -1.66 31.61 33.41
C LYS A 212 -1.42 32.10 31.99
N VAL A 213 -1.48 33.41 31.74
CA VAL A 213 -1.36 34.00 30.39
C VAL A 213 -0.03 33.64 29.70
N PRO A 214 1.16 33.77 30.31
CA PRO A 214 2.41 33.40 29.66
C PRO A 214 2.48 31.93 29.25
N ASP A 215 1.91 31.03 30.04
CA ASP A 215 1.88 29.61 29.70
C ASP A 215 0.93 29.31 28.52
N LEU A 216 -0.18 30.02 28.42
CA LEU A 216 -1.08 29.92 27.28
C LEU A 216 -0.43 30.48 26.01
N ILE A 217 0.31 31.60 26.09
CA ILE A 217 1.07 32.15 24.97
C ILE A 217 2.10 31.16 24.46
N LYS A 218 2.91 30.56 25.33
CA LYS A 218 3.89 29.53 24.94
C LYS A 218 3.25 28.34 24.28
N LYS A 219 2.06 27.91 24.76
CA LYS A 219 1.31 26.81 24.13
C LYS A 219 0.82 27.20 22.74
N TYR A 220 0.31 28.43 22.58
CA TYR A 220 -0.10 28.97 21.29
C TYR A 220 1.06 28.95 20.30
N GLU A 221 2.19 29.60 20.64
CA GLU A 221 3.36 29.68 19.79
C GLU A 221 3.82 28.28 19.32
N LYS A 222 3.95 27.33 20.27
CA LYS A 222 4.35 25.95 19.96
C LYS A 222 3.38 25.26 18.98
N LYS A 223 2.07 25.51 19.14
CA LYS A 223 1.06 24.89 18.26
C LYS A 223 1.00 25.57 16.89
N ALA A 224 1.11 26.90 16.84
CA ALA A 224 1.14 27.67 15.61
C ALA A 224 2.40 27.36 14.78
N ASP A 225 3.57 27.24 15.41
CA ASP A 225 4.80 26.83 14.73
C ASP A 225 4.70 25.42 14.14
N LYS A 226 4.10 24.49 14.88
CA LYS A 226 3.87 23.12 14.40
C LYS A 226 2.93 23.09 13.19
N LEU A 227 1.87 23.89 13.21
CA LEU A 227 0.93 24.03 12.11
C LEU A 227 1.61 24.62 10.87
N SER A 228 2.31 25.75 11.01
CA SER A 228 3.02 26.42 9.92
C SER A 228 4.03 25.48 9.23
N LYS A 229 4.81 24.75 10.04
CA LYS A 229 5.74 23.74 9.51
C LYS A 229 5.04 22.65 8.72
N LYS A 230 3.95 22.07 9.26
CA LYS A 230 3.17 21.04 8.55
C LYS A 230 2.60 21.54 7.23
N ILE A 231 1.98 22.72 7.20
CA ILE A 231 1.41 23.29 5.97
C ILE A 231 2.51 23.52 4.92
N GLY A 232 3.69 24.00 5.34
CA GLY A 232 4.83 24.18 4.44
C GLY A 232 5.32 22.87 3.82
N GLU A 233 5.32 21.77 4.59
CA GLU A 233 5.77 20.45 4.14
C GLU A 233 4.74 19.74 3.23
N ILE A 234 3.45 19.89 3.50
CA ILE A 234 2.37 19.18 2.77
C ILE A 234 2.41 19.46 1.28
N LYS A 235 2.61 20.70 0.87
CA LYS A 235 2.64 21.09 -0.55
C LYS A 235 3.69 20.31 -1.34
N TYR A 236 4.89 20.15 -0.76
CA TYR A 236 5.98 19.40 -1.41
C TYR A 236 5.80 17.90 -1.32
N LYS A 237 5.37 17.41 -0.16
CA LYS A 237 5.14 15.98 0.10
C LYS A 237 4.06 15.38 -0.80
N ASN A 238 3.02 16.15 -1.10
CA ASN A 238 1.87 15.68 -1.88
C ASN A 238 1.89 16.09 -3.36
N ALA A 239 2.93 16.77 -3.85
CA ALA A 239 3.00 17.24 -5.23
C ALA A 239 2.82 16.10 -6.25
N GLU A 240 3.43 14.94 -6.01
CA GLU A 240 3.27 13.76 -6.85
C GLU A 240 1.83 13.21 -6.80
N SER A 241 1.26 13.06 -5.60
CA SER A 241 -0.12 12.57 -5.44
C SER A 241 -1.13 13.50 -6.08
N ILE A 242 -0.99 14.83 -5.89
CA ILE A 242 -1.84 15.84 -6.52
C ILE A 242 -1.73 15.78 -8.05
N SER A 243 -0.55 15.50 -8.62
CA SER A 243 -0.37 15.39 -10.07
C SER A 243 -1.09 14.18 -10.68
N LYS A 244 -1.39 13.17 -9.89
CA LYS A 244 -2.10 11.94 -10.29
C LYS A 244 -3.61 12.06 -10.18
N LEU A 245 -4.13 13.09 -9.51
CA LEU A 245 -5.56 13.33 -9.37
C LEU A 245 -6.19 13.72 -10.71
N SER A 246 -7.46 13.33 -10.90
CA SER A 246 -8.29 13.82 -11.99
C SER A 246 -8.45 15.35 -11.90
N GLU A 247 -8.69 16.02 -13.03
CA GLU A 247 -8.74 17.50 -13.09
C GLU A 247 -9.74 18.11 -12.09
N ASN A 248 -10.92 17.47 -11.90
CA ASN A 248 -11.92 17.95 -10.94
C ASN A 248 -11.44 17.81 -9.48
N ASN A 249 -10.86 16.66 -9.14
CA ASN A 249 -10.35 16.38 -7.81
C ASN A 249 -9.13 17.25 -7.49
N LYS A 250 -8.28 17.48 -8.49
CA LYS A 250 -7.14 18.38 -8.39
C LYS A 250 -7.57 19.82 -8.11
N ALA A 251 -8.52 20.34 -8.90
CA ALA A 251 -9.05 21.69 -8.70
C ALA A 251 -9.69 21.86 -7.31
N TYR A 252 -10.41 20.84 -6.82
CA TYR A 252 -10.95 20.84 -5.47
C TYR A 252 -9.82 20.94 -4.42
N ILE A 253 -8.82 20.06 -4.47
CA ILE A 253 -7.71 20.03 -3.50
C ILE A 253 -6.88 21.33 -3.57
N GLU A 254 -6.65 21.90 -4.76
CA GLU A 254 -5.95 23.17 -4.90
C GLU A 254 -6.72 24.31 -4.24
N GLY A 255 -8.04 24.36 -4.40
CA GLY A 255 -8.92 25.33 -3.73
C GLY A 255 -8.91 25.16 -2.20
N GLU A 256 -8.89 23.92 -1.72
CA GLU A 256 -8.78 23.62 -0.29
C GLU A 256 -7.40 24.03 0.27
N THR A 257 -6.33 23.79 -0.49
CA THR A 257 -4.95 24.17 -0.14
C THR A 257 -4.81 25.69 0.06
N GLU A 258 -5.45 26.47 -0.80
CA GLU A 258 -5.44 27.93 -0.70
C GLU A 258 -6.07 28.42 0.61
N LYS A 259 -7.21 27.83 1.00
CA LYS A 259 -7.88 28.16 2.27
C LYS A 259 -7.04 27.78 3.50
N PHE A 260 -6.34 26.66 3.47
CA PHE A 260 -5.38 26.30 4.53
C PHE A 260 -4.23 27.31 4.63
N LYS A 261 -3.74 27.76 3.50
CA LYS A 261 -2.71 28.78 3.43
C LYS A 261 -3.19 30.12 3.99
N ASP A 262 -4.38 30.56 3.59
CA ASP A 262 -4.99 31.80 4.08
C ASP A 262 -5.13 31.80 5.61
N TYR A 263 -5.55 30.66 6.19
CA TYR A 263 -5.59 30.50 7.65
C TYR A 263 -4.22 30.64 8.30
N ALA A 264 -3.19 30.02 7.71
CA ALA A 264 -1.82 30.09 8.23
C ALA A 264 -1.19 31.48 8.07
N ASP A 265 -1.44 32.16 6.96
CA ASP A 265 -0.90 33.50 6.69
C ASP A 265 -1.45 34.55 7.68
N LYS A 266 -2.67 34.38 8.19
CA LYS A 266 -3.25 35.20 9.25
C LYS A 266 -2.60 35.00 10.64
N ASP A 267 -1.78 33.96 10.81
CA ASP A 267 -1.09 33.70 12.08
C ASP A 267 -0.15 34.83 12.48
N GLY A 268 0.47 35.51 11.51
CA GLY A 268 1.37 36.61 11.78
C GLY A 268 0.72 37.76 12.58
N GLU A 269 -0.49 38.17 12.20
CA GLU A 269 -1.25 39.22 12.90
C GLU A 269 -1.72 38.72 14.28
N ARG A 270 -2.26 37.51 14.36
CA ARG A 270 -2.69 36.90 15.62
C ARG A 270 -1.55 36.77 16.62
N ARG A 271 -0.36 36.38 16.15
CA ARG A 271 0.84 36.18 16.97
C ARG A 271 1.30 37.47 17.62
N LEU A 272 1.30 38.56 16.87
CA LEU A 272 1.65 39.90 17.42
C LEU A 272 0.72 40.29 18.56
N GLU A 273 -0.58 40.11 18.39
CA GLU A 273 -1.57 40.40 19.41
C GLU A 273 -1.46 39.48 20.63
N VAL A 274 -1.32 38.18 20.44
CA VAL A 274 -1.18 37.20 21.52
C VAL A 274 0.08 37.44 22.35
N VAL A 275 1.21 37.75 21.70
CA VAL A 275 2.47 38.03 22.40
C VAL A 275 2.36 39.34 23.21
N ALA A 276 1.65 40.35 22.69
CA ALA A 276 1.42 41.60 23.41
C ALA A 276 0.66 41.40 24.72
N LEU A 277 -0.27 40.42 24.80
CA LEU A 277 -0.99 40.07 26.03
C LEU A 277 -0.02 39.68 27.19
N GLY A 278 1.15 39.12 26.86
CA GLY A 278 2.18 38.77 27.85
C GLY A 278 2.71 39.99 28.60
N GLY A 279 3.08 41.04 27.85
CA GLY A 279 3.54 42.32 28.42
C GLY A 279 2.45 43.03 29.24
N LEU A 280 1.20 43.00 28.72
CA LEU A 280 0.04 43.54 29.46
C LEU A 280 -0.22 42.78 30.76
N SER A 281 -0.09 41.44 30.75
CA SER A 281 -0.24 40.60 31.95
C SER A 281 0.81 40.96 33.03
N GLU A 282 2.04 41.16 32.64
CA GLU A 282 3.11 41.57 33.56
C GLU A 282 2.87 42.97 34.11
N SER A 283 2.40 43.91 33.28
CA SER A 283 2.04 45.26 33.73
C SER A 283 0.93 45.23 34.76
N MET A 284 -0.16 44.53 34.46
CA MET A 284 -1.30 44.40 35.37
C MET A 284 -0.94 43.71 36.70
N ILE A 285 -0.01 42.74 36.69
CA ILE A 285 0.49 42.13 37.93
C ILE A 285 1.20 43.19 38.81
N ARG A 286 2.03 44.04 38.21
CA ARG A 286 2.71 45.14 38.94
C ARG A 286 1.68 46.16 39.48
N GLU A 287 0.68 46.53 38.70
CA GLU A 287 -0.41 47.43 39.13
C GLU A 287 -1.19 46.82 40.32
N ILE A 288 -1.48 45.52 40.29
CA ILE A 288 -2.15 44.82 41.41
C ILE A 288 -1.22 44.78 42.64
N GLU A 289 0.08 44.62 42.48
CA GLU A 289 1.05 44.65 43.60
C GLU A 289 1.11 46.03 44.26
N HIS A 290 1.01 47.12 43.47
CA HIS A 290 0.86 48.51 43.99
C HIS A 290 -0.45 48.64 44.77
N LEU A 291 -1.58 48.26 44.18
CA LEU A 291 -2.89 48.26 44.81
C LEU A 291 -2.95 47.45 46.13
N GLU A 292 -2.27 46.24 46.16
CA GLU A 292 -2.16 45.47 47.40
C GLU A 292 -1.39 46.26 48.49
N GLY A 293 -0.37 47.01 48.12
CA GLY A 293 0.36 47.89 49.03
C GLY A 293 -0.52 49.02 49.57
N ASP A 294 -1.30 49.71 48.72
CA ASP A 294 -2.22 50.77 49.14
C ASP A 294 -3.37 50.23 50.03
N ILE A 295 -3.83 49.02 49.73
CA ILE A 295 -4.81 48.33 50.61
C ILE A 295 -4.22 48.06 52.00
N GLU A 296 -2.94 47.63 52.09
CA GLU A 296 -2.29 47.36 53.38
C GLU A 296 -2.10 48.63 54.17
N ILE A 297 -1.62 49.71 53.55
CA ILE A 297 -1.50 51.06 54.19
C ILE A 297 -2.86 51.55 54.70
N LEU A 298 -3.92 51.41 53.86
CA LEU A 298 -5.27 51.83 54.27
C LEU A 298 -5.83 50.96 55.43
N GLN A 299 -5.55 49.64 55.43
CA GLN A 299 -5.94 48.74 56.53
C GLN A 299 -5.25 49.11 57.85
N GLU A 300 -3.94 49.48 57.82
CA GLU A 300 -3.19 49.96 58.98
C GLU A 300 -3.77 51.28 59.49
N ARG A 301 -4.05 52.27 58.64
CA ARG A 301 -4.65 53.54 59.02
C ARG A 301 -6.05 53.37 59.64
N ILE A 302 -6.88 52.46 59.09
CA ILE A 302 -8.21 52.14 59.66
C ILE A 302 -8.08 51.47 61.03
N ALA A 303 -7.05 50.62 61.23
CA ALA A 303 -6.81 49.97 62.53
C ALA A 303 -6.32 50.97 63.60
N GLU A 304 -5.40 51.86 63.22
CA GLU A 304 -4.91 52.89 64.10
C GLU A 304 -6.02 53.89 64.51
N ALA A 305 -6.90 54.29 63.58
CA ALA A 305 -8.04 55.18 63.84
C ALA A 305 -9.10 54.55 64.73
N SER A 306 -9.15 53.25 64.90
CA SER A 306 -10.10 52.58 65.81
C SER A 306 -9.67 52.67 67.30
N ASP A 307 -8.40 53.03 67.57
CA ASP A 307 -7.84 53.11 68.90
C ASP A 307 -7.69 54.57 69.44
N ASP A 308 -7.71 55.63 68.56
CA ASP A 308 -7.57 57.03 68.89
C ASP A 308 -8.75 57.90 68.34
N GLU A 309 -8.93 59.15 68.89
CA GLU A 309 -10.05 60.04 68.58
C GLU A 309 -10.31 60.26 67.07
N GLU A 310 -11.62 60.11 66.65
CA GLU A 310 -12.13 59.97 65.28
C GLU A 310 -11.82 61.12 64.27
N ASP A 311 -11.36 62.30 64.70
CA ASP A 311 -11.28 63.49 63.82
C ASP A 311 -9.92 63.69 63.08
N GLU A 312 -8.79 63.19 63.61
CA GLU A 312 -7.45 63.43 63.02
C GLU A 312 -7.11 62.52 61.83
N HIS A 313 -7.62 61.27 61.78
CA HIS A 313 -7.34 60.30 60.72
C HIS A 313 -8.37 60.25 59.56
N SER A 314 -9.45 60.98 59.66
CA SER A 314 -10.55 60.94 58.66
C SER A 314 -10.13 61.36 57.24
N SER A 315 -9.22 62.35 57.13
CA SER A 315 -8.72 62.82 55.83
C SER A 315 -7.75 61.81 55.20
N GLU A 316 -6.88 61.16 55.98
CA GLU A 316 -5.93 60.16 55.52
C GLU A 316 -6.61 58.84 55.10
N ILE A 317 -7.67 58.45 55.76
CA ILE A 317 -8.50 57.30 55.37
C ILE A 317 -9.26 57.59 54.08
N SER A 318 -9.77 58.86 53.90
CA SER A 318 -10.41 59.26 52.65
C SER A 318 -9.45 59.23 51.48
N GLU A 319 -8.24 59.80 51.67
CA GLU A 319 -7.18 59.74 50.66
C GLU A 319 -6.77 58.31 50.33
N GLY A 320 -6.68 57.42 51.31
CA GLY A 320 -6.41 55.99 51.08
C GLY A 320 -7.48 55.30 50.25
N TRP A 321 -8.76 55.62 50.46
CA TRP A 321 -9.86 55.09 49.60
C TRP A 321 -9.79 55.66 48.17
N ASP A 322 -9.41 56.95 48.03
CA ASP A 322 -9.26 57.55 46.70
C ASP A 322 -8.10 56.90 45.94
N ASN A 323 -6.97 56.64 46.60
CA ASN A 323 -5.83 55.90 45.98
C ASN A 323 -6.24 54.50 45.55
N VAL A 324 -6.88 53.69 46.40
CA VAL A 324 -7.39 52.36 46.07
C VAL A 324 -8.41 52.42 44.92
N SER A 325 -9.23 53.48 44.89
CA SER A 325 -10.21 53.71 43.82
C SER A 325 -9.55 54.00 42.49
N ASP A 326 -8.57 54.89 42.51
CA ASP A 326 -7.79 55.28 41.30
C ASP A 326 -7.03 54.08 40.74
N ASP A 327 -6.38 53.28 41.59
CA ASP A 327 -5.69 52.09 41.22
C ASP A 327 -6.61 51.06 40.55
N ILE A 328 -7.78 50.77 41.16
CA ILE A 328 -8.77 49.82 40.59
C ILE A 328 -9.30 50.32 39.25
N ASN A 329 -9.52 51.63 39.09
CA ASN A 329 -10.05 52.18 37.86
C ASN A 329 -9.00 52.31 36.76
N SER A 330 -7.72 52.47 37.13
CA SER A 330 -6.57 52.57 36.19
C SER A 330 -5.98 51.23 35.76
N LEU A 331 -6.42 50.10 36.37
CA LEU A 331 -5.93 48.77 35.98
C LEU A 331 -6.03 48.57 34.46
N THR A 332 -4.92 48.14 33.86
CA THR A 332 -4.81 47.86 32.43
C THR A 332 -5.89 46.87 31.98
N GLU A 333 -6.53 47.13 30.83
CA GLU A 333 -7.48 46.21 30.22
C GLU A 333 -6.79 45.35 29.18
N MET A 334 -7.00 44.03 29.32
CA MET A 334 -6.64 43.12 28.24
C MET A 334 -7.85 42.93 27.33
N ARG A 335 -7.62 43.07 26.02
CA ARG A 335 -8.63 42.79 25.00
C ARG A 335 -8.02 41.96 23.89
N MET A 336 -8.84 41.09 23.33
CA MET A 336 -8.49 40.28 22.18
C MET A 336 -9.42 40.64 21.02
N ASN A 337 -8.85 41.13 19.91
CA ASN A 337 -9.63 41.60 18.76
C ASN A 337 -10.01 40.47 17.80
N PHE A 338 -9.21 39.40 17.75
CA PHE A 338 -9.54 38.24 16.96
C PHE A 338 -10.48 37.30 17.71
N ARG A 339 -11.34 36.60 16.95
CA ARG A 339 -12.27 35.62 17.47
C ARG A 339 -11.67 34.23 17.40
N HIS A 340 -12.01 33.37 18.37
CA HIS A 340 -11.69 31.95 18.33
C HIS A 340 -12.83 31.16 17.70
N GLY A 341 -12.52 29.96 17.12
CA GLY A 341 -13.40 29.25 16.24
C GLY A 341 -13.93 27.91 16.72
N ILE A 342 -13.99 27.62 18.04
CA ILE A 342 -14.52 26.36 18.54
C ILE A 342 -15.57 26.63 19.62
N SER A 343 -16.81 26.25 19.32
CA SER A 343 -17.97 26.33 20.23
C SER A 343 -18.24 24.99 20.93
N ASP A 344 -18.28 23.89 20.17
CA ASP A 344 -18.59 22.55 20.69
C ASP A 344 -17.32 21.67 20.70
N GLU A 345 -16.58 21.72 21.81
CA GLU A 345 -15.38 20.89 22.00
C GLU A 345 -15.71 19.39 22.15
N VAL A 346 -16.92 19.04 22.60
CA VAL A 346 -17.31 17.64 22.82
C VAL A 346 -17.45 16.93 21.49
N LYS A 347 -18.15 17.51 20.51
CA LYS A 347 -18.28 16.94 19.17
C LYS A 347 -16.94 16.90 18.43
N GLU A 348 -16.11 17.92 18.61
CA GLU A 348 -14.76 17.92 18.00
C GLU A 348 -13.90 16.80 18.57
N ASP A 349 -13.89 16.60 19.89
CA ASP A 349 -13.17 15.50 20.54
C ASP A 349 -13.73 14.13 20.10
N GLN A 350 -15.03 13.99 19.90
CA GLN A 350 -15.66 12.78 19.37
C GLN A 350 -15.19 12.49 17.92
N LEU A 351 -15.11 13.49 17.04
CA LEU A 351 -14.56 13.32 15.69
C LEU A 351 -13.11 12.83 15.73
N LYS A 352 -12.31 13.38 16.64
CA LYS A 352 -10.93 12.97 16.83
C LYS A 352 -10.83 11.52 17.31
N GLN A 353 -11.59 11.16 18.35
CA GLN A 353 -11.61 9.80 18.89
C GLN A 353 -12.11 8.79 17.85
N LEU A 354 -13.10 9.15 17.04
CA LEU A 354 -13.62 8.29 15.98
C LEU A 354 -12.57 8.03 14.91
N LYS A 355 -11.83 9.06 14.50
CA LYS A 355 -10.71 8.89 13.56
C LYS A 355 -9.63 7.99 14.15
N GLU A 356 -9.23 8.20 15.40
CA GLU A 356 -8.21 7.39 16.08
C GLU A 356 -8.67 5.93 16.26
N LEU A 357 -9.91 5.72 16.68
CA LEU A 357 -10.50 4.38 16.83
C LEU A 357 -10.44 3.57 15.53
N ILE A 358 -10.79 4.20 14.41
CA ILE A 358 -10.78 3.51 13.11
C ILE A 358 -9.36 3.37 12.57
N SER A 359 -8.55 4.44 12.56
CA SER A 359 -7.20 4.39 11.99
C SER A 359 -6.27 3.42 12.73
N ASP A 360 -6.35 3.36 14.05
CA ASP A 360 -5.46 2.54 14.87
C ASP A 360 -6.08 1.17 15.23
N GLY A 361 -7.41 1.07 15.20
CA GLY A 361 -8.16 -0.12 15.61
C GLY A 361 -8.97 -0.80 14.49
N ILE A 362 -8.82 -0.39 13.24
CA ILE A 362 -9.63 -0.87 12.11
C ILE A 362 -9.70 -2.38 12.05
N PHE A 363 -8.55 -3.06 12.20
CA PHE A 363 -8.49 -4.51 12.08
C PHE A 363 -9.44 -5.22 13.05
N SER A 364 -9.47 -4.78 14.31
CA SER A 364 -10.37 -5.36 15.33
C SER A 364 -11.85 -5.03 15.12
N LEU A 365 -12.15 -3.92 14.42
CA LEU A 365 -13.52 -3.48 14.16
C LEU A 365 -14.15 -4.18 12.95
N VAL A 366 -13.34 -4.56 11.96
CA VAL A 366 -13.83 -5.09 10.68
C VAL A 366 -13.82 -6.61 10.59
N ILE A 367 -13.01 -7.29 11.41
CA ILE A 367 -13.01 -8.76 11.44
C ILE A 367 -14.37 -9.26 11.95
N PRO A 368 -15.04 -10.17 11.21
CA PRO A 368 -16.31 -10.76 11.64
C PRO A 368 -16.15 -11.55 12.94
N GLU A 369 -17.09 -11.40 13.88
CA GLU A 369 -17.07 -12.06 15.20
C GLU A 369 -17.05 -13.59 15.12
N ASN A 370 -17.55 -14.16 14.03
CA ASN A 370 -17.62 -15.60 13.78
C ASN A 370 -16.37 -16.17 13.11
N ARG A 371 -15.33 -15.38 12.85
CA ARG A 371 -14.06 -15.82 12.24
C ARG A 371 -12.87 -15.55 13.16
N GLU A 372 -12.09 -16.57 13.39
CA GLU A 372 -10.79 -16.46 14.07
C GLU A 372 -9.70 -16.15 13.06
N VAL A 373 -8.85 -15.16 13.38
CA VAL A 373 -7.70 -14.82 12.54
C VAL A 373 -6.59 -15.83 12.73
N SER A 374 -6.14 -16.44 11.63
CA SER A 374 -5.00 -17.36 11.62
C SER A 374 -3.72 -16.62 12.01
N ASN A 375 -2.89 -17.30 12.81
CA ASN A 375 -1.53 -16.86 13.18
C ASN A 375 -0.45 -17.78 12.59
N LYS A 376 -0.78 -18.57 11.55
CA LYS A 376 0.20 -19.39 10.86
C LYS A 376 1.31 -18.50 10.30
N SER A 377 2.53 -19.01 10.33
CA SER A 377 3.71 -18.31 9.81
C SER A 377 4.55 -19.24 8.96
N ILE A 378 5.29 -18.66 8.02
CA ILE A 378 6.17 -19.39 7.11
C ILE A 378 7.62 -19.30 7.56
N ASN A 379 8.36 -20.36 7.27
CA ASN A 379 9.81 -20.31 7.34
C ASN A 379 10.35 -19.90 5.96
N ARG A 380 10.97 -18.74 5.86
CA ARG A 380 11.52 -18.20 4.60
C ARG A 380 12.78 -18.89 4.09
N LEU A 381 13.33 -19.86 4.79
CA LEU A 381 14.52 -20.57 4.32
C LEU A 381 14.24 -21.27 2.98
N ALA A 382 15.04 -20.97 2.00
CA ALA A 382 15.00 -21.54 0.64
C ALA A 382 13.73 -21.22 -0.19
N LEU A 383 12.96 -20.18 0.14
CA LEU A 383 11.84 -19.76 -0.69
C LEU A 383 12.31 -19.05 -1.97
N PRO A 384 11.62 -19.24 -3.10
CA PRO A 384 11.88 -18.56 -4.36
C PRO A 384 11.99 -17.04 -4.23
N SER A 385 11.16 -16.39 -3.42
CA SER A 385 11.17 -14.94 -3.20
C SER A 385 12.45 -14.38 -2.57
N ASN A 386 13.31 -15.23 -1.97
CA ASN A 386 14.60 -14.82 -1.42
C ASN A 386 15.69 -14.67 -2.51
N ALA A 387 15.49 -15.25 -3.69
CA ALA A 387 16.45 -15.29 -4.79
C ALA A 387 15.82 -14.76 -6.09
N VAL A 388 15.16 -13.61 -6.02
CA VAL A 388 14.54 -12.96 -7.18
C VAL A 388 15.61 -12.65 -8.23
N THR A 389 15.46 -13.19 -9.43
CA THR A 389 16.37 -13.00 -10.55
C THR A 389 15.65 -12.39 -11.74
N GLY A 390 16.30 -11.43 -12.39
CA GLY A 390 15.83 -10.81 -13.63
C GLY A 390 14.86 -9.65 -13.41
N GLY A 391 14.73 -8.81 -14.45
CA GLY A 391 13.74 -7.74 -14.54
C GLY A 391 12.67 -8.12 -15.57
N TYR A 392 11.42 -7.92 -15.20
CA TYR A 392 10.28 -8.18 -16.06
C TYR A 392 9.23 -7.09 -15.90
N THR A 393 8.74 -6.53 -16.99
CA THR A 393 7.79 -5.40 -16.98
C THR A 393 6.32 -5.83 -16.96
N GLY A 394 6.05 -7.14 -16.91
CA GLY A 394 4.70 -7.68 -16.95
C GLY A 394 4.14 -7.84 -18.37
N ARG A 395 2.93 -8.33 -18.44
CA ARG A 395 2.20 -8.64 -19.67
C ARG A 395 1.20 -7.56 -20.02
N ASN A 396 0.56 -7.69 -21.19
CA ASN A 396 -0.52 -6.81 -21.59
C ASN A 396 -1.74 -6.94 -20.67
N LEU A 397 -2.68 -6.01 -20.79
CA LEU A 397 -3.86 -5.91 -19.92
C LEU A 397 -4.68 -7.21 -19.84
N ALA A 398 -4.99 -7.82 -20.99
CA ALA A 398 -5.82 -9.02 -21.04
C ALA A 398 -5.13 -10.21 -20.36
N GLU A 399 -3.84 -10.41 -20.60
CA GLU A 399 -3.06 -11.47 -19.95
C GLU A 399 -2.96 -11.26 -18.43
N ARG A 400 -2.84 -10.00 -17.96
CA ARG A 400 -2.84 -9.69 -16.52
C ARG A 400 -4.16 -10.04 -15.85
N LEU A 401 -5.28 -9.82 -16.54
CA LEU A 401 -6.58 -10.24 -16.03
C LEU A 401 -6.69 -11.77 -15.92
N LEU A 402 -6.18 -12.51 -16.92
CA LEU A 402 -6.12 -13.98 -16.87
C LEU A 402 -5.30 -14.48 -15.69
N ILE A 403 -4.13 -13.85 -15.44
CA ILE A 403 -3.28 -14.20 -14.30
C ILE A 403 -3.98 -13.92 -12.97
N ASN A 404 -4.67 -12.78 -12.83
CA ASN A 404 -5.40 -12.46 -11.60
C ASN A 404 -6.58 -13.41 -11.38
N GLU A 405 -7.25 -13.83 -12.46
CA GLU A 405 -8.31 -14.82 -12.38
C GLU A 405 -7.77 -16.19 -11.96
N TYR A 406 -6.62 -16.59 -12.52
CA TYR A 406 -5.92 -17.80 -12.09
C TYR A 406 -5.58 -17.75 -10.59
N ILE A 407 -5.05 -16.62 -10.11
CA ILE A 407 -4.70 -16.47 -8.69
C ILE A 407 -5.94 -16.64 -7.81
N GLY A 408 -7.05 -15.95 -8.12
CA GLY A 408 -8.29 -16.11 -7.36
C GLY A 408 -8.90 -17.53 -7.42
N THR A 409 -8.58 -18.31 -8.46
CA THR A 409 -9.09 -19.68 -8.61
C THR A 409 -8.26 -20.72 -7.83
N TYR A 410 -6.94 -20.53 -7.76
CA TYR A 410 -6.01 -21.56 -7.25
C TYR A 410 -5.41 -21.24 -5.90
N PHE A 411 -5.62 -20.04 -5.35
CA PHE A 411 -5.09 -19.63 -4.05
C PHE A 411 -6.21 -19.15 -3.14
N ALA A 412 -6.14 -19.53 -1.87
CA ALA A 412 -7.15 -19.23 -0.87
C ALA A 412 -7.01 -17.80 -0.30
N ASP A 413 -8.15 -17.17 0.03
CA ASP A 413 -8.21 -15.91 0.73
C ASP A 413 -8.81 -16.04 2.15
N PHE A 414 -8.89 -14.92 2.89
CA PHE A 414 -9.46 -14.89 4.24
C PHE A 414 -10.91 -15.41 4.30
N THR A 415 -11.68 -15.34 3.22
CA THR A 415 -13.08 -15.78 3.20
C THR A 415 -13.23 -17.27 2.94
N ASP A 416 -12.15 -17.97 2.56
CA ASP A 416 -12.12 -19.41 2.33
C ASP A 416 -11.88 -20.21 3.61
N ASP A 417 -12.41 -21.44 3.68
CA ASP A 417 -12.20 -22.38 4.78
C ASP A 417 -11.21 -23.50 4.37
N ILE A 418 -10.08 -23.16 3.77
CA ILE A 418 -9.09 -24.11 3.25
C ILE A 418 -7.96 -24.33 4.26
N LYS A 419 -7.48 -25.57 4.38
CA LYS A 419 -6.37 -25.95 5.26
C LYS A 419 -5.08 -26.14 4.44
N THR A 420 -4.41 -25.05 4.13
CA THR A 420 -3.09 -25.00 3.49
C THR A 420 -2.02 -24.59 4.52
N PRO A 421 -0.73 -24.63 4.19
CA PRO A 421 0.33 -24.14 5.08
C PRO A 421 0.13 -22.70 5.55
N LEU A 422 -0.33 -21.81 4.66
CA LEU A 422 -0.91 -20.50 4.98
C LEU A 422 -2.42 -20.56 4.76
N SER A 423 -3.19 -19.84 5.55
CA SER A 423 -4.65 -19.75 5.37
C SER A 423 -5.05 -18.61 4.45
N TYR A 424 -4.17 -17.59 4.31
CA TYR A 424 -4.43 -16.36 3.54
C TYR A 424 -3.37 -16.19 2.45
N GLU A 425 -3.49 -17.04 1.41
CA GLU A 425 -2.52 -17.15 0.32
C GLU A 425 -2.54 -15.94 -0.61
N LEU A 426 -3.74 -15.41 -0.92
CA LEU A 426 -3.87 -14.21 -1.75
C LEU A 426 -3.27 -12.99 -1.05
N GLU A 427 -3.53 -12.84 0.23
CA GLU A 427 -2.97 -11.75 1.05
C GLU A 427 -1.45 -11.86 1.17
N TYR A 428 -0.90 -13.09 1.20
CA TYR A 428 0.53 -13.31 1.13
C TYR A 428 1.10 -12.90 -0.24
N ILE A 429 0.45 -13.28 -1.33
CA ILE A 429 0.87 -12.91 -2.69
C ILE A 429 0.90 -11.38 -2.83
N LEU A 430 -0.04 -10.66 -2.22
CA LEU A 430 -0.07 -9.21 -2.20
C LEU A 430 1.02 -8.60 -1.33
N ASN A 431 1.22 -9.09 -0.10
CA ASN A 431 2.01 -8.38 0.91
C ASN A 431 3.36 -9.04 1.21
N GLY A 432 3.48 -10.37 1.09
CA GLY A 432 4.71 -11.12 1.34
C GLY A 432 5.23 -11.00 2.77
N LYS A 433 4.35 -10.93 3.78
CA LYS A 433 4.72 -10.93 5.21
C LYS A 433 4.85 -12.35 5.75
N ASP A 434 5.47 -12.48 6.93
CA ASP A 434 5.80 -13.79 7.49
C ASP A 434 4.62 -14.54 8.08
N SER A 435 3.54 -13.84 8.43
CA SER A 435 2.35 -14.45 9.04
C SER A 435 1.06 -14.09 8.32
N ASP A 436 0.08 -14.99 8.39
CA ASP A 436 -1.28 -14.76 7.90
C ASP A 436 -1.88 -13.47 8.44
N ARG A 437 -1.70 -13.24 9.75
CA ARG A 437 -2.21 -12.05 10.42
C ARG A 437 -1.64 -10.76 9.83
N GLU A 438 -0.31 -10.67 9.68
CA GLU A 438 0.33 -9.48 9.12
C GLU A 438 -0.07 -9.24 7.66
N ASN A 439 -0.25 -10.30 6.87
CA ASN A 439 -0.71 -10.20 5.50
C ASN A 439 -2.14 -9.65 5.44
N LEU A 440 -3.05 -10.16 6.27
CA LEU A 440 -4.43 -9.68 6.35
C LEU A 440 -4.50 -8.23 6.87
N GLU A 441 -3.73 -7.86 7.91
CA GLU A 441 -3.67 -6.49 8.44
C GLU A 441 -3.24 -5.48 7.37
N ASN A 442 -2.21 -5.81 6.57
CA ASN A 442 -1.76 -4.95 5.47
C ASN A 442 -2.82 -4.87 4.34
N THR A 443 -3.45 -5.98 4.00
CA THR A 443 -4.53 -5.99 2.99
C THR A 443 -5.71 -5.12 3.43
N VAL A 444 -6.12 -5.22 4.69
CA VAL A 444 -7.19 -4.37 5.27
C VAL A 444 -6.79 -2.88 5.21
N ALA A 445 -5.52 -2.55 5.51
CA ALA A 445 -5.04 -1.17 5.42
C ALA A 445 -5.05 -0.64 3.98
N ASP A 446 -4.62 -1.44 3.00
CA ASP A 446 -4.65 -1.07 1.57
C ASP A 446 -6.08 -0.86 1.06
N LEU A 447 -7.01 -1.73 1.46
CA LEU A 447 -8.42 -1.60 1.13
C LEU A 447 -9.05 -0.36 1.79
N LEU A 448 -8.67 -0.06 3.05
CA LEU A 448 -9.14 1.13 3.75
C LEU A 448 -8.72 2.40 2.99
N ALA A 449 -7.45 2.49 2.60
CA ALA A 449 -6.94 3.65 1.87
C ALA A 449 -7.67 3.88 0.54
N ILE A 450 -7.92 2.81 -0.24
CA ILE A 450 -8.68 2.91 -1.48
C ILE A 450 -10.13 3.32 -1.21
N ARG A 451 -10.78 2.66 -0.26
CA ARG A 451 -12.19 2.96 0.07
C ARG A 451 -12.36 4.37 0.62
N GLU A 452 -11.44 4.83 1.48
CA GLU A 452 -11.47 6.19 2.02
C GLU A 452 -11.36 7.23 0.90
N GLY A 453 -10.44 7.04 -0.05
CA GLY A 453 -10.31 7.92 -1.20
C GLY A 453 -11.57 7.95 -2.07
N LEU A 454 -12.13 6.77 -2.43
CA LEU A 454 -13.36 6.67 -3.23
C LEU A 454 -14.57 7.29 -2.51
N ASN A 455 -14.73 7.01 -1.22
CA ASN A 455 -15.82 7.55 -0.42
C ASN A 455 -15.67 9.06 -0.20
N TYR A 456 -14.45 9.56 -0.03
CA TYR A 456 -14.18 11.00 0.04
C TYR A 456 -14.59 11.70 -1.26
N MET A 457 -14.16 11.16 -2.42
CA MET A 457 -14.55 11.69 -3.73
C MET A 457 -16.06 11.66 -3.94
N HIS A 458 -16.74 10.62 -3.45
CA HIS A 458 -18.20 10.55 -3.50
C HIS A 458 -18.86 11.68 -2.68
N ILE A 459 -18.39 11.94 -1.44
CA ILE A 459 -18.93 13.01 -0.60
C ILE A 459 -18.77 14.37 -1.28
N ILE A 460 -17.58 14.70 -1.78
CA ILE A 460 -17.32 16.02 -2.38
C ILE A 460 -18.09 16.24 -3.68
N SER A 461 -18.50 15.16 -4.36
CA SER A 461 -19.33 15.23 -5.57
C SER A 461 -20.84 15.32 -5.26
N ASP A 462 -21.27 15.08 -4.03
CA ASP A 462 -22.68 15.10 -3.59
C ASP A 462 -22.98 16.40 -2.83
N ALA A 463 -23.80 17.28 -3.45
CA ALA A 463 -24.15 18.58 -2.88
C ALA A 463 -24.89 18.46 -1.54
N ASP A 464 -25.76 17.45 -1.35
CA ASP A 464 -26.51 17.25 -0.13
C ASP A 464 -25.59 16.86 1.03
N LYS A 465 -24.61 15.96 0.76
CA LYS A 465 -23.61 15.57 1.74
C LYS A 465 -22.68 16.73 2.12
N MET A 466 -22.27 17.51 1.12
CA MET A 466 -21.44 18.70 1.33
C MET A 466 -22.15 19.77 2.15
N GLN A 467 -23.47 19.92 1.98
CA GLN A 467 -24.28 20.82 2.79
C GLN A 467 -24.36 20.32 4.24
N ARG A 468 -24.73 19.06 4.49
CA ARG A 468 -24.81 18.46 5.82
C ARG A 468 -23.48 18.54 6.59
N ALA A 469 -22.36 18.27 5.92
CA ALA A 469 -21.03 18.45 6.51
C ALA A 469 -20.76 19.91 6.88
N GLY A 470 -21.24 20.86 6.09
CA GLY A 470 -21.16 22.30 6.39
C GLY A 470 -21.99 22.69 7.62
N GLU A 471 -23.24 22.23 7.70
CA GLU A 471 -24.13 22.49 8.83
C GLU A 471 -23.55 21.96 10.16
N LEU A 472 -22.99 20.73 10.14
CA LEU A 472 -22.32 20.20 11.32
C LEU A 472 -21.05 20.99 11.68
N ALA A 473 -20.28 21.44 10.67
CA ALA A 473 -19.11 22.28 10.88
C ALA A 473 -19.48 23.62 11.53
N GLU A 474 -20.59 24.24 11.11
CA GLU A 474 -21.12 25.47 11.72
C GLU A 474 -21.54 25.26 13.18
N VAL A 475 -22.16 24.12 13.51
CA VAL A 475 -22.50 23.76 14.89
C VAL A 475 -21.26 23.64 15.76
N ILE A 476 -20.20 22.97 15.26
CA ILE A 476 -18.96 22.77 16.02
C ILE A 476 -18.17 24.07 16.16
N SER A 477 -18.10 24.88 15.10
CA SER A 477 -17.40 26.16 15.11
C SER A 477 -18.15 27.27 15.80
N GLY A 478 -19.48 27.24 15.82
CA GLY A 478 -20.36 28.28 16.38
C GLY A 478 -20.65 29.42 15.39
N VAL A 479 -21.80 30.07 15.63
CA VAL A 479 -22.43 31.08 14.73
C VAL A 479 -21.55 32.34 14.50
N ILE A 480 -20.53 32.57 15.33
CA ILE A 480 -19.73 33.81 15.32
C ILE A 480 -18.33 33.60 14.73
N CYS A 481 -18.09 32.46 14.08
CA CYS A 481 -16.76 32.03 13.69
C CYS A 481 -16.21 32.65 12.42
N LEU A 482 -14.86 32.57 12.35
CA LEU A 482 -14.13 32.84 11.12
C LEU A 482 -14.48 31.77 10.09
N PRO A 483 -14.84 32.13 8.84
CA PRO A 483 -15.20 31.17 7.81
C PRO A 483 -14.10 30.11 7.56
N GLU A 484 -12.86 30.48 7.78
CA GLU A 484 -11.69 29.62 7.62
C GLU A 484 -11.68 28.45 8.60
N ILE A 485 -12.18 28.64 9.82
CA ILE A 485 -12.23 27.58 10.84
C ILE A 485 -13.38 26.61 10.53
N THR A 486 -14.54 27.13 10.20
CA THR A 486 -15.68 26.30 9.75
C THR A 486 -15.27 25.41 8.58
N PHE A 487 -14.48 25.98 7.65
CA PHE A 487 -13.93 25.24 6.53
C PHE A 487 -13.01 24.09 6.98
N LEU A 488 -12.06 24.33 7.91
CA LEU A 488 -11.14 23.31 8.43
C LEU A 488 -11.87 22.18 9.15
N ILE A 489 -12.90 22.54 9.93
CA ILE A 489 -13.78 21.56 10.62
C ILE A 489 -14.56 20.75 9.59
N LYS A 490 -15.14 21.39 8.57
CA LYS A 490 -15.85 20.71 7.48
C LYS A 490 -14.96 19.69 6.78
N PHE A 491 -13.73 20.07 6.46
CA PHE A 491 -12.77 19.16 5.86
C PHE A 491 -12.51 17.91 6.73
N LEU A 492 -12.33 18.11 8.05
CA LEU A 492 -12.16 17.01 9.00
C LEU A 492 -13.41 16.11 9.08
N ILE A 493 -14.61 16.71 9.09
CA ILE A 493 -15.88 15.95 9.09
C ILE A 493 -15.99 15.07 7.86
N ILE A 494 -15.69 15.59 6.67
CA ILE A 494 -15.74 14.82 5.42
C ILE A 494 -14.74 13.65 5.47
N ALA A 495 -13.51 13.87 5.93
CA ALA A 495 -12.51 12.84 6.06
C ALA A 495 -12.93 11.73 7.04
N VAL A 496 -13.45 12.09 8.22
CA VAL A 496 -13.95 11.12 9.22
C VAL A 496 -15.17 10.37 8.69
N TRP A 497 -16.09 11.06 8.01
CA TRP A 497 -17.28 10.42 7.43
C TRP A 497 -16.90 9.39 6.34
N ALA A 498 -15.97 9.75 5.45
CA ALA A 498 -15.43 8.83 4.44
C ALA A 498 -14.76 7.62 5.09
N LEU A 499 -13.99 7.84 6.15
CA LEU A 499 -13.30 6.79 6.89
C LEU A 499 -14.26 5.80 7.57
N VAL A 500 -15.32 6.30 8.22
CA VAL A 500 -16.37 5.45 8.84
C VAL A 500 -17.07 4.61 7.78
N GLU A 501 -17.49 5.23 6.68
CA GLU A 501 -18.12 4.51 5.56
C GLU A 501 -17.20 3.44 5.00
N SER A 502 -15.91 3.71 4.90
CA SER A 502 -14.91 2.75 4.42
C SER A 502 -14.72 1.57 5.38
N ALA A 503 -14.74 1.82 6.68
CA ALA A 503 -14.71 0.76 7.68
C ALA A 503 -15.94 -0.16 7.61
N ILE A 504 -17.14 0.41 7.38
CA ILE A 504 -18.37 -0.36 7.15
C ILE A 504 -18.26 -1.21 5.88
N ASP A 505 -17.71 -0.66 4.81
CA ASP A 505 -17.50 -1.38 3.55
C ASP A 505 -16.57 -2.59 3.74
N ILE A 506 -15.44 -2.39 4.41
CA ILE A 506 -14.47 -3.46 4.65
C ILE A 506 -15.09 -4.57 5.52
N LYS A 507 -15.81 -4.20 6.59
CA LYS A 507 -16.52 -5.19 7.41
C LYS A 507 -17.52 -6.00 6.59
N CYS A 508 -18.23 -5.34 5.66
CA CYS A 508 -19.18 -5.99 4.78
C CYS A 508 -18.50 -7.04 3.90
N ILE A 509 -17.43 -6.66 3.17
CA ILE A 509 -16.74 -7.60 2.27
C ILE A 509 -16.04 -8.74 3.01
N LEU A 510 -15.43 -8.49 4.18
CA LEU A 510 -14.81 -9.53 5.01
C LEU A 510 -15.85 -10.49 5.62
N SER A 511 -17.11 -10.05 5.74
CA SER A 511 -18.24 -10.89 6.15
C SER A 511 -18.87 -11.68 4.99
N GLY A 512 -18.30 -11.63 3.79
CA GLY A 512 -18.80 -12.29 2.57
C GLY A 512 -19.84 -11.49 1.78
N GLY A 513 -20.11 -10.24 2.16
CA GLY A 513 -21.00 -9.34 1.42
C GLY A 513 -20.31 -8.68 0.23
N LYS A 514 -21.08 -7.90 -0.53
CA LYS A 514 -20.63 -7.19 -1.72
C LYS A 514 -20.73 -5.68 -1.53
N VAL A 515 -19.76 -4.97 -2.06
CA VAL A 515 -19.72 -3.50 -2.04
C VAL A 515 -19.32 -2.99 -3.44
N PRO A 516 -20.05 -2.02 -4.03
CA PRO A 516 -19.68 -1.46 -5.32
C PRO A 516 -18.41 -0.61 -5.20
N ILE A 517 -17.56 -0.65 -6.21
CA ILE A 517 -16.33 0.15 -6.25
C ILE A 517 -16.71 1.63 -6.23
N ILE A 518 -17.59 2.05 -7.15
CA ILE A 518 -18.14 3.41 -7.20
C ILE A 518 -19.57 3.34 -6.67
N LYS A 519 -19.83 4.04 -5.57
CA LYS A 519 -21.13 4.09 -4.92
C LYS A 519 -22.09 5.07 -5.58
N THR A 520 -23.36 4.74 -5.50
CA THR A 520 -24.49 5.67 -5.69
C THR A 520 -25.00 6.18 -4.34
N LYS A 521 -25.98 7.08 -4.35
CA LYS A 521 -26.62 7.57 -3.11
C LYS A 521 -27.26 6.44 -2.30
N ASP A 522 -27.81 5.44 -2.97
CA ASP A 522 -28.52 4.31 -2.35
C ASP A 522 -27.55 3.30 -1.68
N ASP A 523 -26.31 3.27 -2.12
CA ASP A 523 -25.25 2.39 -1.57
C ASP A 523 -24.61 2.96 -0.30
N TRP A 524 -24.87 4.24 0.01
CA TRP A 524 -24.29 4.91 1.17
C TRP A 524 -24.92 4.45 2.48
N LYS A 525 -24.12 4.19 3.51
CA LYS A 525 -24.55 3.53 4.74
C LYS A 525 -24.36 4.39 6.00
N ALA A 526 -23.24 5.09 6.11
CA ALA A 526 -22.95 5.93 7.26
C ALA A 526 -23.80 7.20 7.25
N ASP A 527 -24.61 7.41 8.27
CA ASP A 527 -25.31 8.67 8.48
C ASP A 527 -24.48 9.59 9.38
N LEU A 528 -24.36 10.86 8.99
CA LEU A 528 -23.56 11.85 9.72
C LEU A 528 -24.08 12.08 11.15
N ASP A 529 -25.40 11.90 11.36
CA ASP A 529 -26.03 12.07 12.67
C ASP A 529 -25.72 10.90 13.62
N THR A 530 -25.46 9.71 13.07
CA THR A 530 -25.23 8.47 13.84
C THR A 530 -23.78 8.00 13.85
N ILE A 531 -22.86 8.66 13.14
CA ILE A 531 -21.44 8.24 13.12
C ILE A 531 -20.81 8.20 14.52
N PHE A 532 -21.28 9.04 15.44
CA PHE A 532 -20.78 9.09 16.82
C PHE A 532 -21.18 7.86 17.65
N GLU A 533 -22.28 7.17 17.28
CA GLU A 533 -22.69 5.92 17.94
C GLU A 533 -21.64 4.80 17.78
N VAL A 534 -20.80 4.87 16.76
CA VAL A 534 -19.68 3.93 16.56
C VAL A 534 -18.69 4.00 17.73
N LEU A 535 -18.50 5.20 18.34
CA LEU A 535 -17.65 5.36 19.52
C LEU A 535 -18.23 4.66 20.75
N GLU A 536 -19.55 4.78 20.94
CA GLU A 536 -20.24 4.25 22.10
C GLU A 536 -20.37 2.73 22.03
N ASN A 537 -20.78 2.23 20.85
CA ASN A 537 -21.07 0.81 20.64
C ASN A 537 -19.85 0.00 20.23
N ARG A 538 -18.75 0.63 19.78
CA ARG A 538 -17.57 -0.01 19.16
C ARG A 538 -17.96 -1.04 18.10
N ALA A 539 -19.04 -0.79 17.39
CA ALA A 539 -19.60 -1.66 16.39
C ALA A 539 -19.91 -0.88 15.11
N LEU A 540 -19.55 -1.49 13.98
CA LEU A 540 -19.88 -0.99 12.66
C LEU A 540 -21.13 -1.69 12.14
N GLY A 541 -21.99 -0.96 11.43
CA GLY A 541 -23.10 -1.54 10.68
C GLY A 541 -22.61 -2.51 9.61
N ASN A 542 -23.48 -3.39 9.15
CA ASN A 542 -23.23 -4.25 8.01
C ASN A 542 -24.41 -4.15 7.03
N LYS A 543 -24.15 -3.90 5.76
CA LYS A 543 -25.19 -3.85 4.73
C LYS A 543 -24.59 -4.28 3.40
N ASP A 544 -25.10 -5.36 2.85
CA ASP A 544 -24.73 -5.91 1.55
C ASP A 544 -25.35 -5.09 0.39
N SER A 545 -24.69 -5.07 -0.76
CA SER A 545 -25.18 -4.49 -2.01
C SER A 545 -25.21 -5.53 -3.11
N GLU A 546 -26.35 -5.68 -3.79
CA GLU A 546 -26.50 -6.65 -4.88
C GLU A 546 -25.56 -6.36 -6.08
N ARG A 547 -25.16 -5.11 -6.26
CA ARG A 547 -24.36 -4.62 -7.40
C ARG A 547 -22.85 -4.56 -7.13
N GLY A 548 -22.40 -5.03 -5.99
CA GLY A 548 -20.99 -4.92 -5.59
C GLY A 548 -20.15 -6.10 -6.01
N ILE A 549 -18.85 -5.99 -5.74
CA ILE A 549 -17.88 -7.07 -5.79
C ILE A 549 -17.58 -7.56 -4.37
N ASN A 550 -17.25 -8.83 -4.24
CA ASN A 550 -16.88 -9.47 -2.98
C ASN A 550 -15.42 -9.24 -2.62
N TYR A 551 -14.96 -9.85 -1.53
CA TYR A 551 -13.57 -9.72 -1.05
C TYR A 551 -12.55 -10.17 -2.10
N GLU A 552 -12.71 -11.34 -2.70
CA GLU A 552 -11.86 -11.87 -3.77
C GLU A 552 -11.75 -10.87 -4.95
N GLY A 553 -12.86 -10.25 -5.36
CA GLY A 553 -12.87 -9.23 -6.41
C GLY A 553 -12.01 -8.01 -6.04
N TYR A 554 -12.03 -7.58 -4.77
CA TYR A 554 -11.15 -6.51 -4.27
C TYR A 554 -9.68 -6.94 -4.24
N LEU A 555 -9.36 -8.19 -3.88
CA LEU A 555 -8.00 -8.72 -3.94
C LEU A 555 -7.48 -8.79 -5.38
N LYS A 556 -8.29 -9.25 -6.33
CA LYS A 556 -7.94 -9.25 -7.76
C LYS A 556 -7.64 -7.84 -8.28
N MET A 557 -8.36 -6.83 -7.77
CA MET A 557 -8.10 -5.43 -8.06
C MET A 557 -6.74 -4.98 -7.51
N LEU A 558 -6.38 -5.37 -6.29
CA LEU A 558 -5.07 -5.08 -5.69
C LEU A 558 -3.94 -5.80 -6.45
N LEU A 559 -4.11 -7.06 -6.82
CA LEU A 559 -3.15 -7.85 -7.61
C LEU A 559 -2.84 -7.23 -8.97
N TYR A 560 -3.79 -6.49 -9.53
CA TYR A 560 -3.59 -5.81 -10.80
C TYR A 560 -2.51 -4.71 -10.75
N ILE A 561 -2.30 -4.12 -9.58
CA ILE A 561 -1.31 -3.07 -9.35
C ILE A 561 0.01 -3.55 -8.78
N GLU A 562 0.04 -4.78 -8.29
CA GLU A 562 1.25 -5.33 -7.68
C GLU A 562 2.36 -5.54 -8.73
N ASP A 563 3.59 -5.42 -8.28
CA ASP A 563 4.77 -5.71 -9.11
C ASP A 563 4.72 -7.17 -9.59
N PRO A 564 4.73 -7.43 -10.91
CA PRO A 564 4.58 -8.77 -11.45
C PRO A 564 5.67 -9.73 -11.00
N VAL A 565 6.89 -9.25 -10.81
CA VAL A 565 8.01 -10.11 -10.36
C VAL A 565 7.78 -10.57 -8.92
N LYS A 566 7.43 -9.64 -8.02
CA LYS A 566 7.13 -9.98 -6.62
C LYS A 566 5.95 -10.93 -6.53
N ARG A 567 4.87 -10.66 -7.26
CA ARG A 567 3.69 -11.51 -7.33
C ARG A 567 4.04 -12.93 -7.76
N ASN A 568 4.82 -13.08 -8.86
CA ASN A 568 5.21 -14.37 -9.41
C ASN A 568 6.04 -15.20 -8.42
N PHE A 569 7.02 -14.57 -7.77
CA PHE A 569 7.86 -15.28 -6.80
C PHE A 569 7.07 -15.66 -5.53
N ARG A 570 6.15 -14.83 -5.06
CA ARG A 570 5.27 -15.17 -3.94
C ARG A 570 4.27 -16.28 -4.28
N MET A 571 3.77 -16.34 -5.52
CA MET A 571 3.00 -17.52 -5.99
C MET A 571 3.84 -18.80 -5.93
N MET A 572 5.10 -18.74 -6.40
CA MET A 572 6.02 -19.88 -6.34
C MET A 572 6.32 -20.29 -4.89
N ASP A 573 6.39 -19.35 -3.95
CA ASP A 573 6.56 -19.64 -2.52
C ASP A 573 5.40 -20.50 -2.00
N ILE A 574 4.15 -20.11 -2.29
CA ILE A 574 2.96 -20.88 -1.88
C ILE A 574 2.97 -22.27 -2.52
N MET A 575 3.22 -22.36 -3.84
CA MET A 575 3.30 -23.65 -4.54
C MET A 575 4.36 -24.57 -3.91
N GLN A 576 5.53 -24.02 -3.55
CA GLN A 576 6.59 -24.78 -2.90
C GLN A 576 6.20 -25.22 -1.48
N LEU A 577 5.57 -24.36 -0.71
CA LEU A 577 5.11 -24.68 0.65
C LEU A 577 4.04 -25.76 0.64
N ASP A 578 3.04 -25.66 -0.24
CA ASP A 578 1.96 -26.63 -0.35
C ASP A 578 2.46 -28.02 -0.80
N ILE A 579 3.24 -28.07 -1.88
CA ILE A 579 3.81 -29.33 -2.36
C ILE A 579 4.79 -29.90 -1.33
N GLY A 580 5.55 -29.03 -0.64
CA GLY A 580 6.51 -29.38 0.40
C GLY A 580 5.90 -30.12 1.59
N VAL A 581 4.62 -29.94 1.89
CA VAL A 581 3.92 -30.71 2.94
C VAL A 581 4.02 -32.22 2.68
N SER A 582 3.99 -32.62 1.42
CA SER A 582 4.01 -34.03 1.03
C SER A 582 5.33 -34.49 0.39
N GLN A 583 6.17 -33.56 -0.05
CA GLN A 583 7.47 -33.77 -0.70
C GLN A 583 8.46 -32.73 -0.17
N ASN A 584 9.09 -33.01 0.97
CA ASN A 584 9.91 -32.07 1.72
C ASN A 584 11.14 -31.52 0.94
N ASP A 585 11.59 -32.22 -0.10
CA ASP A 585 12.73 -31.87 -0.96
C ASP A 585 12.33 -31.09 -2.22
N PHE A 586 11.03 -30.82 -2.42
CA PHE A 586 10.54 -30.06 -3.55
C PHE A 586 11.03 -28.59 -3.50
N LEU A 587 11.67 -28.17 -4.59
CA LEU A 587 12.13 -26.80 -4.75
C LEU A 587 11.67 -26.26 -6.12
N MET A 588 10.93 -25.17 -6.10
CA MET A 588 10.39 -24.54 -7.31
C MET A 588 11.51 -24.09 -8.28
N GLN A 589 12.68 -23.73 -7.76
CA GLN A 589 13.86 -23.37 -8.56
C GLN A 589 14.42 -24.52 -9.41
N ASN A 590 14.04 -25.78 -9.13
CA ASN A 590 14.46 -26.95 -9.89
C ASN A 590 13.48 -27.34 -11.01
N MET A 591 12.41 -26.53 -11.20
CA MET A 591 11.40 -26.78 -12.22
C MET A 591 11.85 -26.24 -13.58
N ILE A 592 12.27 -27.15 -14.47
CA ILE A 592 12.68 -26.84 -15.84
C ILE A 592 11.44 -26.65 -16.69
N TYR A 593 11.37 -25.51 -17.38
CA TYR A 593 10.36 -25.17 -18.38
C TYR A 593 10.79 -25.53 -19.79
N GLY A 594 12.08 -25.41 -20.10
CA GLY A 594 12.61 -25.70 -21.43
C GLY A 594 14.04 -26.21 -21.43
N ILE A 595 14.39 -26.98 -22.44
CA ILE A 595 15.74 -27.54 -22.67
C ILE A 595 16.17 -27.32 -24.12
N ASP A 596 17.39 -26.86 -24.29
CA ASP A 596 18.13 -26.84 -25.56
C ASP A 596 19.35 -27.77 -25.41
N ALA A 597 19.46 -28.80 -26.25
CA ALA A 597 20.51 -29.76 -26.16
C ALA A 597 21.08 -30.12 -27.55
N ASN A 598 22.35 -30.46 -27.57
CA ASN A 598 23.02 -31.07 -28.73
C ASN A 598 23.24 -32.56 -28.47
N ILE A 599 22.85 -33.36 -29.42
CA ILE A 599 23.08 -34.80 -29.39
C ILE A 599 24.14 -35.12 -30.42
N SER A 600 25.23 -35.76 -29.99
CA SER A 600 26.29 -36.24 -30.89
C SER A 600 26.38 -37.77 -30.85
N CYS A 601 26.63 -38.36 -32.00
CA CYS A 601 26.79 -39.80 -32.16
C CYS A 601 27.84 -40.12 -33.18
N GLY A 602 28.53 -41.22 -32.97
CA GLY A 602 29.37 -41.83 -34.00
C GLY A 602 28.56 -42.70 -34.96
N ALA A 603 28.92 -42.71 -36.25
CA ALA A 603 28.40 -43.67 -37.21
C ALA A 603 29.53 -44.24 -38.08
N ARG A 604 29.40 -45.50 -38.42
CA ARG A 604 30.42 -46.15 -39.29
C ARG A 604 30.05 -45.96 -40.74
N ARG A 605 31.08 -45.76 -41.57
CA ARG A 605 30.95 -45.79 -43.02
C ARG A 605 30.74 -47.22 -43.48
N VAL A 606 29.96 -47.45 -44.50
CA VAL A 606 29.65 -48.79 -45.01
C VAL A 606 30.15 -48.93 -46.46
N PHE A 607 29.75 -48.01 -47.33
CA PHE A 607 30.02 -48.12 -48.77
C PHE A 607 31.40 -47.58 -49.12
N SER A 608 31.94 -46.67 -48.34
CA SER A 608 33.32 -46.18 -48.54
C SER A 608 34.42 -47.12 -47.95
N GLU A 609 34.03 -48.04 -47.04
CA GLU A 609 34.93 -49.08 -46.54
C GLU A 609 35.17 -50.23 -47.57
N ILE A 610 34.28 -50.41 -48.53
CA ILE A 610 34.39 -51.44 -49.58
C ILE A 610 35.49 -51.06 -50.60
N SER A 611 35.84 -49.80 -50.73
CA SER A 611 36.95 -49.41 -51.60
C SER A 611 38.28 -49.55 -50.84
N TYR A 612 39.04 -50.53 -51.20
CA TYR A 612 40.44 -50.79 -50.73
C TYR A 612 41.34 -49.56 -50.82
N PHE A 613 40.88 -48.52 -51.51
CA PHE A 613 41.56 -47.24 -51.74
C PHE A 613 41.33 -46.17 -50.63
N SER A 614 40.42 -46.38 -49.70
CA SER A 614 40.03 -45.30 -48.73
C SER A 614 41.03 -45.10 -47.59
N LYS A 615 41.78 -46.15 -47.21
CA LYS A 615 42.78 -46.06 -46.13
C LYS A 615 44.13 -45.48 -46.56
N GLU A 616 44.56 -45.80 -47.75
CA GLU A 616 45.87 -45.37 -48.24
C GLU A 616 45.89 -44.05 -49.01
N PHE A 617 44.77 -43.67 -49.62
CA PHE A 617 44.72 -42.49 -50.50
C PHE A 617 43.98 -41.26 -49.93
N ALA A 618 43.08 -41.39 -48.89
CA ALA A 618 42.28 -40.28 -48.44
C ALA A 618 42.32 -39.98 -46.92
N GLY A 619 43.05 -40.79 -46.11
CA GLY A 619 43.13 -40.58 -44.66
C GLY A 619 41.77 -40.55 -43.96
N LEU A 620 40.72 -41.09 -44.57
CA LEU A 620 39.37 -41.07 -44.07
C LEU A 620 39.18 -42.08 -42.94
N ASN A 621 38.84 -41.60 -41.72
CA ASN A 621 38.45 -42.47 -40.62
C ASN A 621 37.23 -43.33 -41.00
N SER A 622 37.19 -44.58 -40.57
CA SER A 622 36.07 -45.51 -40.79
C SER A 622 34.75 -45.05 -40.05
N SER A 623 34.86 -44.10 -39.20
CA SER A 623 33.75 -43.49 -38.48
C SER A 623 33.69 -41.99 -38.69
N TYR A 624 32.51 -41.42 -38.62
CA TYR A 624 32.28 -39.97 -38.63
C TYR A 624 31.35 -39.62 -37.50
N GLU A 625 31.44 -38.39 -37.00
CA GLU A 625 30.57 -37.85 -35.97
C GLU A 625 29.41 -37.09 -36.60
N MET A 626 28.22 -37.26 -36.04
CA MET A 626 27.03 -36.54 -36.40
C MET A 626 26.53 -35.79 -35.17
N GLN A 627 26.03 -34.59 -35.38
CA GLN A 627 25.44 -33.77 -34.34
C GLN A 627 24.09 -33.24 -34.81
N VAL A 628 23.10 -33.27 -33.93
CA VAL A 628 21.78 -32.70 -34.12
C VAL A 628 21.42 -31.84 -32.91
N LYS A 629 20.66 -30.77 -33.15
CA LYS A 629 20.11 -29.91 -32.10
C LYS A 629 18.67 -30.29 -31.83
N VAL A 630 18.32 -30.44 -30.57
CA VAL A 630 16.95 -30.65 -30.12
C VAL A 630 16.58 -29.57 -29.12
N GLU A 631 15.36 -29.05 -29.21
CA GLU A 631 14.84 -28.01 -28.34
C GLU A 631 13.39 -28.31 -28.01
N LYS A 632 13.03 -28.15 -26.74
CA LYS A 632 11.65 -28.34 -26.27
C LYS A 632 11.36 -27.35 -25.15
N ILE A 633 10.17 -26.77 -25.19
CA ILE A 633 9.53 -26.02 -24.12
C ILE A 633 8.13 -26.58 -23.90
N TYR A 634 7.57 -26.42 -22.71
CA TYR A 634 6.17 -26.76 -22.43
C TYR A 634 5.22 -25.85 -23.19
#